data_a8abc2c999792e44e9a14096c02ea146
#
_entry.id   a8abc2c999792e44e9a14096c02ea146
#
_cell.length_a   1.000
_cell.length_b   1.000
_cell.length_c   1.000
_cell.angle_alpha   90.00
_cell.angle_beta   90.00
_cell.angle_gamma   90.00
#
_symmetry.space_group_name_H-M   'P 1'
#
loop_
_entity.id
_entity.type
_entity.pdbx_description
1 polymer ?
#
loop_
_entity_poly.entity_id
_entity_poly.type
_entity_poly.pdbx_seq_one_letter_code
_entity_poly.pdbx_strand_id
1 'polypeptide(L)'
;MDYTRQAKEVLKIAEKSAKEMAHPYVGTEHLLLGLRKVYTGVAAQVLGMNGVDEENIQKVMSELISPAGEMPGRKKPEYSPRLEYILEDSKTEAEQFRSEEIGTEHMLTALIRDMDCVAAKILTTLGANLQKIYQEIFETVGIDPKMYQEEYGPEEGRKNGVLDQYGTDLTAEAEEGKIDPVIGREEEIGRLMQVLSRRTKNNPCLVGEPGVGKTAVIEGLATQIAEGIVPEGIRGKRIYTMDLASMIAGSKYRGEFEERMKRLIQEVKAAGNIILFLDEVHTIIGAGGAEGAMDASNILKPSLARGELQLIGATTIVEYRKYIEKDAALERRFQPITVEEPDKNQCLEILKGLRSRYEKHHKVKIREEALEAAVSYSNRYINDRFLPDKAIDVVDEACSKVSLRGFKVPENVYKLEKAQTELAKELEEAIQSGNIIEASMLHKELKDAEEKSEQIKKRIHKKNDAKHLEVTEEDIAEVVSQWTKIPVSRLAESESTRLNKLEQTLHKRVVGQDEAVTAVAKSIKRGRVGLKDPKRPIGSFLFLGPTGVGKTELSKALAEALFGDENSMIRVDMSEYMEKHSVAKLIGSPPGYVGHDDGGQLSEQVRRHPYSVILLDEIEKAHPDVFNIFLQVLDDGHITDSQGRKVDFSNTVIIMTSNAGAQSIIDPKKLGFNTKEDAAGDYKRMKNNVMNEIKFIFRPEFLNRIDEILVFHPLTVEQMQKIVGLMCRELIKRAKDQLGIDLTIRDSVKKHIVETGMDKKYGARPLRRMIQNKIEDTLSDEILNGNVTNGDSITISVRNKEVIILKK
;
A
#
# COMPACT_ATOMS: atom_id res chain seq x y z
N MET A 1 -11.98 51.67 8.71
CA MET A 1 -12.49 52.69 7.77
C MET A 1 -13.94 53.05 8.05
N ASP A 2 -14.34 54.29 7.89
CA ASP A 2 -15.74 54.73 8.03
C ASP A 2 -16.48 54.66 6.70
N TYR A 3 -17.80 54.54 6.75
CA TYR A 3 -18.65 54.55 5.56
C TYR A 3 -18.95 55.96 5.12
N THR A 4 -18.96 56.22 3.82
CA THR A 4 -19.44 57.50 3.24
C THR A 4 -20.88 57.77 3.66
N ARG A 5 -21.32 59.05 3.54
CA ARG A 5 -22.72 59.40 3.80
C ARG A 5 -23.71 58.57 2.95
N GLN A 6 -23.35 58.34 1.69
CA GLN A 6 -24.17 57.56 0.75
C GLN A 6 -24.21 56.06 1.15
N ALA A 7 -23.09 55.46 1.53
CA ALA A 7 -23.04 54.09 1.99
C ALA A 7 -23.84 53.86 3.30
N LYS A 8 -23.80 54.84 4.23
CA LYS A 8 -24.64 54.80 5.45
C LYS A 8 -26.12 54.90 5.11
N GLU A 9 -26.48 55.62 4.04
CA GLU A 9 -27.86 55.74 3.56
C GLU A 9 -28.33 54.45 2.91
N VAL A 10 -27.48 53.77 2.13
CA VAL A 10 -27.70 52.43 1.57
C VAL A 10 -28.05 51.42 2.65
N LEU A 11 -27.28 51.34 3.71
CA LEU A 11 -27.52 50.42 4.83
C LEU A 11 -28.85 50.67 5.53
N LYS A 12 -29.21 51.96 5.73
CA LYS A 12 -30.53 52.34 6.31
C LYS A 12 -31.69 51.94 5.41
N ILE A 13 -31.54 52.09 4.09
CA ILE A 13 -32.54 51.67 3.13
C ILE A 13 -32.66 50.14 3.09
N ALA A 14 -31.56 49.41 3.13
CA ALA A 14 -31.55 47.97 3.23
C ALA A 14 -32.26 47.45 4.48
N GLU A 15 -31.99 48.05 5.67
CA GLU A 15 -32.71 47.71 6.90
C GLU A 15 -34.22 48.03 6.81
N LYS A 16 -34.57 49.15 6.18
CA LYS A 16 -35.97 49.55 6.00
C LYS A 16 -36.68 48.61 5.05
N SER A 17 -36.06 48.27 3.93
CA SER A 17 -36.62 47.35 2.92
C SER A 17 -36.83 45.93 3.51
N ALA A 18 -35.90 45.41 4.32
CA ALA A 18 -36.10 44.15 5.02
C ALA A 18 -37.31 44.16 5.97
N LYS A 19 -37.53 45.28 6.68
CA LYS A 19 -38.72 45.45 7.51
C LYS A 19 -40.02 45.56 6.74
N GLU A 20 -40.05 46.29 5.60
CA GLU A 20 -41.20 46.44 4.72
C GLU A 20 -41.58 45.12 4.07
N MET A 21 -40.63 44.25 3.78
CA MET A 21 -40.84 42.91 3.22
C MET A 21 -41.06 41.82 4.27
N ALA A 22 -41.09 42.19 5.56
CA ALA A 22 -41.26 41.25 6.68
C ALA A 22 -40.20 40.12 6.73
N HIS A 23 -38.97 40.43 6.32
CA HIS A 23 -37.84 39.48 6.38
C HIS A 23 -37.19 39.52 7.77
N PRO A 24 -36.77 38.35 8.32
CA PRO A 24 -36.21 38.23 9.66
C PRO A 24 -34.77 38.80 9.77
N TYR A 25 -34.08 38.95 8.63
CA TYR A 25 -32.69 39.44 8.55
C TYR A 25 -32.52 40.35 7.32
N VAL A 26 -31.49 41.18 7.36
CA VAL A 26 -31.04 41.95 6.20
C VAL A 26 -30.06 41.11 5.41
N GLY A 27 -30.41 40.73 4.19
CA GLY A 27 -29.54 39.96 3.30
C GLY A 27 -28.89 40.81 2.20
N THR A 28 -28.13 40.18 1.33
CA THR A 28 -27.41 40.80 0.21
C THR A 28 -28.37 41.41 -0.82
N GLU A 29 -29.55 40.85 -0.99
CA GLU A 29 -30.64 41.35 -1.83
C GLU A 29 -31.15 42.71 -1.36
N HIS A 30 -31.26 42.93 -0.06
CA HIS A 30 -31.64 44.23 0.51
C HIS A 30 -30.55 45.28 0.32
N LEU A 31 -29.27 44.84 0.42
CA LEU A 31 -28.15 45.70 0.10
C LEU A 31 -28.19 46.18 -1.35
N LEU A 32 -28.43 45.23 -2.30
CA LEU A 32 -28.54 45.56 -3.73
C LEU A 32 -29.66 46.54 -3.99
N LEU A 33 -30.83 46.38 -3.37
CA LEU A 33 -31.92 47.31 -3.47
C LEU A 33 -31.59 48.67 -2.89
N GLY A 34 -30.86 48.70 -1.75
CA GLY A 34 -30.32 49.93 -1.16
C GLY A 34 -29.37 50.67 -2.09
N LEU A 35 -28.42 49.96 -2.68
CA LEU A 35 -27.45 50.50 -3.63
C LEU A 35 -28.14 51.12 -4.84
N ARG A 36 -29.25 50.52 -5.33
CA ARG A 36 -29.99 51.06 -6.47
C ARG A 36 -30.82 52.31 -6.10
N LYS A 37 -31.36 52.40 -4.87
CA LYS A 37 -32.22 53.51 -4.39
C LYS A 37 -31.45 54.81 -4.08
N VAL A 38 -30.12 54.72 -3.82
CA VAL A 38 -29.30 55.93 -3.59
C VAL A 38 -28.77 56.45 -4.90
N TYR A 39 -29.60 57.16 -5.65
CA TYR A 39 -29.35 57.65 -7.01
C TYR A 39 -28.08 58.50 -7.18
N THR A 40 -27.56 59.07 -6.11
CA THR A 40 -26.32 59.90 -6.10
C THR A 40 -25.04 59.06 -5.98
N GLY A 41 -25.15 57.72 -5.72
CA GLY A 41 -23.99 56.80 -5.58
C GLY A 41 -23.54 56.24 -6.93
N VAL A 42 -22.23 55.93 -7.04
CA VAL A 42 -21.63 55.30 -8.22
C VAL A 42 -22.31 53.96 -8.55
N ALA A 43 -22.59 53.16 -7.54
CA ALA A 43 -23.31 51.89 -7.72
C ALA A 43 -24.67 52.06 -8.40
N ALA A 44 -25.46 53.07 -7.99
CA ALA A 44 -26.78 53.34 -8.59
C ALA A 44 -26.70 53.74 -10.06
N GLN A 45 -25.67 54.51 -10.42
CA GLN A 45 -25.44 54.97 -11.81
C GLN A 45 -25.09 53.76 -12.70
N VAL A 46 -24.12 52.92 -12.26
CA VAL A 46 -23.69 51.77 -13.02
C VAL A 46 -24.78 50.70 -13.12
N LEU A 47 -25.53 50.42 -12.07
CA LEU A 47 -26.70 49.54 -12.12
C LEU A 47 -27.77 50.05 -13.09
N GLY A 48 -28.01 51.39 -13.10
CA GLY A 48 -28.96 52.03 -14.03
C GLY A 48 -28.54 51.91 -15.50
N MET A 49 -27.25 52.10 -15.82
CA MET A 49 -26.71 51.94 -17.17
C MET A 49 -26.90 50.50 -17.71
N ASN A 50 -26.91 49.52 -16.81
CA ASN A 50 -27.10 48.11 -17.14
C ASN A 50 -28.53 47.62 -17.04
N GLY A 51 -29.51 48.56 -16.99
CA GLY A 51 -30.95 48.26 -17.02
C GLY A 51 -31.47 47.57 -15.75
N VAL A 52 -30.78 47.69 -14.65
CA VAL A 52 -31.19 47.16 -13.35
C VAL A 52 -32.00 48.20 -12.62
N ASP A 53 -33.33 48.07 -12.69
CA ASP A 53 -34.28 48.96 -12.08
C ASP A 53 -34.86 48.43 -10.77
N GLU A 54 -35.30 49.35 -9.89
CA GLU A 54 -35.83 49.07 -8.57
C GLU A 54 -37.02 48.12 -8.61
N GLU A 55 -37.96 48.32 -9.54
CA GLU A 55 -39.18 47.50 -9.72
C GLU A 55 -38.82 46.05 -10.11
N ASN A 56 -37.81 45.91 -10.99
CA ASN A 56 -37.32 44.61 -11.42
C ASN A 56 -36.64 43.83 -10.30
N ILE A 57 -35.83 44.52 -9.49
CA ILE A 57 -35.19 43.90 -8.31
C ILE A 57 -36.25 43.42 -7.33
N GLN A 58 -37.21 44.28 -6.98
CA GLN A 58 -38.31 43.94 -6.05
C GLN A 58 -39.15 42.77 -6.55
N LYS A 59 -39.44 42.70 -7.85
CA LYS A 59 -40.20 41.61 -8.48
C LYS A 59 -39.45 40.28 -8.34
N VAL A 60 -38.18 40.24 -8.70
CA VAL A 60 -37.35 39.06 -8.60
C VAL A 60 -37.14 38.64 -7.13
N MET A 61 -36.96 39.58 -6.21
CA MET A 61 -36.94 39.32 -4.78
C MET A 61 -38.19 38.63 -4.27
N SER A 62 -39.38 39.12 -4.68
CA SER A 62 -40.68 38.53 -4.29
C SER A 62 -40.91 37.13 -4.87
N GLU A 63 -40.28 36.81 -6.02
CA GLU A 63 -40.37 35.48 -6.65
C GLU A 63 -39.38 34.47 -6.03
N LEU A 64 -38.19 34.95 -5.63
CA LEU A 64 -37.10 34.08 -5.10
C LEU A 64 -37.17 33.88 -3.59
N ILE A 65 -37.73 34.84 -2.84
CA ILE A 65 -37.72 34.81 -1.37
C ILE A 65 -39.16 34.80 -0.87
N SER A 66 -39.56 33.68 -0.24
CA SER A 66 -40.87 33.61 0.39
C SER A 66 -40.94 34.51 1.62
N PRO A 67 -42.00 35.29 1.83
CA PRO A 67 -42.16 36.08 3.04
C PRO A 67 -42.27 35.17 4.25
N ALA A 68 -41.38 35.38 5.22
CA ALA A 68 -41.49 34.70 6.50
C ALA A 68 -42.72 35.24 7.21
N GLY A 69 -43.62 34.33 7.68
CA GLY A 69 -44.84 34.69 8.40
C GLY A 69 -44.56 35.61 9.59
N GLU A 70 -45.63 36.27 10.13
CA GLU A 70 -45.62 37.29 11.15
C GLU A 70 -44.46 37.29 12.14
N MET A 71 -43.67 38.37 12.13
CA MET A 71 -42.62 38.52 13.14
C MET A 71 -43.22 38.84 14.51
N PRO A 72 -42.98 38.03 15.55
CA PRO A 72 -43.34 38.40 16.91
C PRO A 72 -42.34 39.44 17.47
N GLY A 73 -42.75 40.69 17.56
CA GLY A 73 -42.08 41.70 18.39
C GLY A 73 -41.05 42.61 17.69
N ARG A 74 -41.02 43.87 18.14
CA ARG A 74 -40.25 45.03 17.69
C ARG A 74 -38.71 44.89 17.77
N LYS A 75 -38.10 43.77 17.27
CA LYS A 75 -36.62 43.70 17.15
C LYS A 75 -36.16 44.24 15.79
N LYS A 76 -35.05 44.98 15.77
CA LYS A 76 -34.37 45.32 14.51
C LYS A 76 -33.95 44.05 13.80
N PRO A 77 -34.14 43.91 12.46
CA PRO A 77 -33.62 42.73 11.75
C PRO A 77 -32.08 42.75 11.84
N GLU A 78 -31.52 41.56 12.12
CA GLU A 78 -30.06 41.36 12.19
C GLU A 78 -29.48 41.14 10.78
N TYR A 79 -28.20 41.42 10.59
CA TYR A 79 -27.54 41.20 9.31
C TYR A 79 -27.33 39.68 9.12
N SER A 80 -27.49 39.23 7.89
CA SER A 80 -27.16 37.81 7.56
C SER A 80 -25.64 37.62 7.59
N PRO A 81 -25.13 36.43 7.96
CA PRO A 81 -23.69 36.18 7.96
C PRO A 81 -23.02 36.47 6.62
N ARG A 82 -23.76 36.28 5.53
CA ARG A 82 -23.26 36.58 4.18
C ARG A 82 -23.18 38.07 3.91
N LEU A 83 -24.12 38.87 4.42
CA LEU A 83 -24.06 40.32 4.31
C LEU A 83 -22.91 40.89 5.15
N GLU A 84 -22.69 40.37 6.37
CA GLU A 84 -21.57 40.78 7.19
C GLU A 84 -20.22 40.51 6.50
N TYR A 85 -20.08 39.35 5.85
CA TYR A 85 -18.92 39.02 5.04
C TYR A 85 -18.69 40.04 3.91
N ILE A 86 -19.73 40.38 3.14
CA ILE A 86 -19.65 41.36 2.03
C ILE A 86 -19.29 42.74 2.56
N LEU A 87 -19.81 43.15 3.71
CA LEU A 87 -19.46 44.43 4.33
C LEU A 87 -18.01 44.46 4.81
N GLU A 88 -17.48 43.33 5.22
CA GLU A 88 -16.07 43.24 5.58
C GLU A 88 -15.17 43.25 4.34
N ASP A 89 -15.57 42.54 3.29
CA ASP A 89 -14.87 42.53 2.00
C ASP A 89 -14.89 43.92 1.34
N SER A 90 -16.00 44.69 1.46
CA SER A 90 -16.07 46.07 0.97
C SER A 90 -15.07 47.02 1.63
N LYS A 91 -14.59 46.69 2.82
CA LYS A 91 -13.51 47.37 3.53
C LYS A 91 -12.15 47.12 2.85
N THR A 92 -11.92 45.84 2.52
CA THR A 92 -10.74 45.43 1.78
C THR A 92 -10.70 46.06 0.38
N GLU A 93 -11.84 46.09 -0.30
CA GLU A 93 -11.97 46.77 -1.60
C GLU A 93 -11.68 48.28 -1.51
N ALA A 94 -12.13 48.93 -0.44
CA ALA A 94 -11.83 50.35 -0.24
C ALA A 94 -10.34 50.64 -0.03
N GLU A 95 -9.64 49.75 0.70
CA GLU A 95 -8.18 49.78 0.89
C GLU A 95 -7.43 49.60 -0.44
N GLN A 96 -7.90 48.66 -1.25
CA GLN A 96 -7.33 48.40 -2.57
C GLN A 96 -7.55 49.55 -3.55
N PHE A 97 -8.74 50.21 -3.48
CA PHE A 97 -9.02 51.43 -4.24
C PHE A 97 -8.28 52.68 -3.69
N ARG A 98 -7.51 52.51 -2.62
CA ARG A 98 -6.81 53.61 -1.89
C ARG A 98 -7.77 54.72 -1.47
N SER A 99 -8.98 54.37 -1.10
CA SER A 99 -10.04 55.29 -0.65
C SER A 99 -9.95 55.45 0.88
N GLU A 100 -10.21 56.67 1.41
CA GLU A 100 -10.23 56.92 2.86
C GLU A 100 -11.50 56.42 3.55
N GLU A 101 -12.61 56.29 2.79
CA GLU A 101 -13.92 55.86 3.26
C GLU A 101 -14.53 54.79 2.35
N ILE A 102 -15.40 53.92 2.91
CA ILE A 102 -16.10 52.89 2.15
C ILE A 102 -17.28 53.49 1.41
N GLY A 103 -17.22 53.52 0.08
CA GLY A 103 -18.27 54.05 -0.80
C GLY A 103 -19.21 52.98 -1.31
N THR A 104 -20.22 53.41 -2.09
CA THR A 104 -21.19 52.52 -2.73
C THR A 104 -20.59 51.65 -3.81
N GLU A 105 -19.54 52.12 -4.49
CA GLU A 105 -18.73 51.39 -5.45
C GLU A 105 -18.06 50.20 -4.82
N HIS A 106 -17.43 50.34 -3.64
CA HIS A 106 -16.75 49.24 -2.94
C HIS A 106 -17.75 48.19 -2.50
N MET A 107 -18.94 48.59 -2.03
CA MET A 107 -20.00 47.64 -1.67
C MET A 107 -20.52 46.87 -2.89
N LEU A 108 -20.68 47.52 -4.05
CA LEU A 108 -21.13 46.86 -5.28
C LEU A 108 -20.05 45.91 -5.82
N THR A 109 -18.78 46.32 -5.77
CA THR A 109 -17.65 45.44 -6.19
C THR A 109 -17.58 44.20 -5.33
N ALA A 110 -17.61 44.30 -4.02
CA ALA A 110 -17.61 43.15 -3.10
C ALA A 110 -18.83 42.23 -3.33
N LEU A 111 -20.01 42.81 -3.63
CA LEU A 111 -21.23 42.07 -3.88
C LEU A 111 -21.17 41.29 -5.20
N ILE A 112 -20.59 41.82 -6.26
CA ILE A 112 -20.46 41.20 -7.57
C ILE A 112 -19.37 40.12 -7.54
N ARG A 113 -18.33 40.28 -6.75
CA ARG A 113 -17.24 39.36 -6.58
C ARG A 113 -17.71 38.03 -5.94
N ASP A 114 -18.70 38.12 -5.04
CA ASP A 114 -19.34 36.95 -4.45
C ASP A 114 -20.50 36.42 -5.32
N MET A 115 -20.13 35.61 -6.32
CA MET A 115 -21.11 35.04 -7.29
C MET A 115 -22.18 34.16 -6.67
N ASP A 116 -21.97 33.66 -5.47
CA ASP A 116 -22.91 32.76 -4.77
C ASP A 116 -23.96 33.50 -3.94
N CYS A 117 -23.82 34.83 -3.77
CA CYS A 117 -24.77 35.60 -3.01
C CYS A 117 -26.12 35.80 -3.76
N VAL A 118 -27.19 36.05 -3.00
CA VAL A 118 -28.53 36.22 -3.55
C VAL A 118 -28.59 37.43 -4.50
N ALA A 119 -27.89 38.52 -4.18
CA ALA A 119 -27.84 39.68 -5.02
C ALA A 119 -27.21 39.43 -6.40
N ALA A 120 -26.12 38.67 -6.47
CA ALA A 120 -25.49 38.29 -7.74
C ALA A 120 -26.45 37.42 -8.59
N LYS A 121 -27.20 36.52 -7.95
CA LYS A 121 -28.23 35.70 -8.63
C LYS A 121 -29.38 36.55 -9.16
N ILE A 122 -29.81 37.57 -8.42
CA ILE A 122 -30.83 38.53 -8.89
C ILE A 122 -30.29 39.30 -10.12
N LEU A 123 -29.09 39.83 -10.08
CA LEU A 123 -28.47 40.52 -11.21
C LEU A 123 -28.37 39.62 -12.44
N THR A 124 -27.98 38.40 -12.28
CA THR A 124 -27.90 37.40 -13.38
C THR A 124 -29.25 37.04 -13.93
N THR A 125 -30.28 36.91 -13.08
CA THR A 125 -31.68 36.63 -13.49
C THR A 125 -32.28 37.81 -14.28
N LEU A 126 -31.90 39.05 -13.96
CA LEU A 126 -32.26 40.25 -14.69
C LEU A 126 -31.50 40.42 -16.01
N GLY A 127 -30.57 39.51 -16.35
CA GLY A 127 -29.80 39.52 -17.58
C GLY A 127 -28.63 40.54 -17.53
N ALA A 128 -28.28 41.07 -16.36
CA ALA A 128 -27.15 41.97 -16.19
C ALA A 128 -25.81 41.24 -16.34
N ASN A 129 -24.91 41.80 -17.12
CA ASN A 129 -23.56 41.26 -17.27
C ASN A 129 -22.66 41.75 -16.14
N LEU A 130 -22.36 40.90 -15.18
CA LEU A 130 -21.58 41.21 -13.99
C LEU A 130 -20.17 41.74 -14.36
N GLN A 131 -19.52 41.17 -15.38
CA GLN A 131 -18.21 41.63 -15.84
C GLN A 131 -18.26 43.03 -16.45
N LYS A 132 -19.35 43.34 -17.16
CA LYS A 132 -19.55 44.70 -17.70
C LYS A 132 -19.79 45.71 -16.59
N ILE A 133 -20.63 45.38 -15.61
CA ILE A 133 -20.84 46.23 -14.42
C ILE A 133 -19.52 46.46 -13.68
N TYR A 134 -18.70 45.44 -13.52
CA TYR A 134 -17.40 45.51 -12.90
C TYR A 134 -16.48 46.51 -13.65
N GLN A 135 -16.37 46.41 -14.97
CA GLN A 135 -15.60 47.34 -15.79
C GLN A 135 -16.09 48.79 -15.69
N GLU A 136 -17.40 49.00 -15.73
CA GLU A 136 -18.01 50.33 -15.66
C GLU A 136 -17.81 51.00 -14.29
N ILE A 137 -17.73 50.23 -13.19
CA ILE A 137 -17.34 50.73 -11.86
C ILE A 137 -15.95 51.36 -11.95
N PHE A 138 -14.95 50.62 -12.47
CA PHE A 138 -13.57 51.08 -12.56
C PHE A 138 -13.41 52.27 -13.48
N GLU A 139 -14.12 52.30 -14.64
CA GLU A 139 -14.13 53.45 -15.52
C GLU A 139 -14.72 54.70 -14.85
N THR A 140 -15.77 54.50 -14.04
CA THR A 140 -16.46 55.63 -13.36
C THR A 140 -15.57 56.18 -12.22
N VAL A 141 -14.82 55.33 -11.55
CA VAL A 141 -13.89 55.69 -10.46
C VAL A 141 -12.53 56.21 -11.00
N GLY A 142 -12.23 55.94 -12.31
CA GLY A 142 -11.00 56.38 -12.96
C GLY A 142 -9.78 55.49 -12.68
N ILE A 143 -10.01 54.23 -12.38
CA ILE A 143 -8.98 53.22 -12.18
C ILE A 143 -8.92 52.31 -13.41
N ASP A 144 -7.70 51.97 -13.90
CA ASP A 144 -7.56 51.03 -15.01
C ASP A 144 -7.86 49.61 -14.50
N PRO A 145 -8.90 48.96 -15.04
CA PRO A 145 -9.30 47.62 -14.61
C PRO A 145 -8.19 46.56 -14.76
N LYS A 146 -7.31 46.73 -15.75
CA LYS A 146 -6.19 45.78 -15.96
C LYS A 146 -5.12 45.91 -14.90
N MET A 147 -4.73 47.14 -14.55
CA MET A 147 -3.75 47.37 -13.49
C MET A 147 -4.26 46.90 -12.14
N TYR A 148 -5.55 47.07 -11.87
CA TYR A 148 -6.15 46.59 -10.62
C TYR A 148 -6.18 45.06 -10.54
N GLN A 149 -6.52 44.35 -11.61
CA GLN A 149 -6.49 42.91 -11.68
C GLN A 149 -5.08 42.34 -11.56
N GLU A 150 -4.05 43.04 -12.08
CA GLU A 150 -2.66 42.63 -11.95
C GLU A 150 -2.10 42.84 -10.53
N GLU A 151 -2.53 43.92 -9.85
CA GLU A 151 -1.98 44.31 -8.52
C GLU A 151 -2.78 43.73 -7.34
N TYR A 152 -4.11 43.63 -7.46
CA TYR A 152 -5.03 43.28 -6.36
C TYR A 152 -6.10 42.25 -6.72
N GLY A 153 -6.07 41.66 -7.91
CA GLY A 153 -6.96 40.56 -8.28
C GLY A 153 -6.82 39.40 -7.31
N PRO A 154 -7.89 38.64 -6.99
CA PRO A 154 -7.76 37.46 -6.14
C PRO A 154 -6.65 36.56 -6.66
N GLU A 155 -5.90 35.96 -5.77
CA GLU A 155 -4.92 34.94 -6.16
C GLU A 155 -5.56 33.81 -7.03
N GLU A 156 -6.88 33.62 -6.90
CA GLU A 156 -7.68 32.79 -7.80
C GLU A 156 -7.91 33.37 -9.20
N GLY A 157 -7.77 34.67 -9.40
CA GLY A 157 -7.86 35.34 -10.72
C GLY A 157 -6.53 35.36 -11.49
N ARG A 158 -5.40 35.08 -10.83
CA ARG A 158 -4.09 34.81 -11.48
C ARG A 158 -4.00 33.35 -12.00
N LYS A 159 -4.95 32.55 -11.65
CA LYS A 159 -5.03 31.17 -12.08
C LYS A 159 -6.28 31.04 -12.88
N ASN A 160 -6.14 30.59 -14.08
CA ASN A 160 -6.89 29.39 -14.34
C ASN A 160 -6.85 29.08 -15.79
N GLY A 161 -5.61 28.94 -16.25
CA GLY A 161 -5.35 27.94 -17.25
C GLY A 161 -5.66 26.57 -16.65
N VAL A 162 -6.20 25.68 -17.45
CA VAL A 162 -6.37 24.28 -17.10
C VAL A 162 -5.05 23.66 -16.65
N LEU A 163 -3.93 24.20 -17.12
CA LEU A 163 -2.56 23.85 -16.70
C LEU A 163 -2.32 24.01 -15.21
N ASP A 164 -2.66 25.19 -14.66
CA ASP A 164 -2.40 25.49 -13.24
C ASP A 164 -3.41 24.83 -12.31
N GLN A 165 -4.62 24.55 -12.83
CA GLN A 165 -5.68 23.90 -12.05
C GLN A 165 -5.44 22.40 -11.87
N TYR A 166 -4.88 21.70 -12.88
CA TYR A 166 -4.72 20.24 -12.89
C TYR A 166 -3.25 19.81 -13.09
N GLY A 167 -2.33 20.76 -13.17
CA GLY A 167 -0.92 20.51 -13.38
C GLY A 167 -0.04 21.12 -12.30
N THR A 168 1.13 20.53 -12.11
CA THR A 168 2.21 21.03 -11.25
C THR A 168 3.43 21.33 -12.10
N ASP A 169 3.99 22.52 -11.95
CA ASP A 169 5.22 22.92 -12.65
C ASP A 169 6.45 22.37 -11.92
N LEU A 170 7.00 21.27 -12.43
CA LEU A 170 8.20 20.66 -11.87
C LEU A 170 9.45 21.55 -12.01
N THR A 171 9.52 22.40 -13.05
CA THR A 171 10.66 23.29 -13.23
C THR A 171 10.67 24.39 -12.16
N ALA A 172 9.49 24.93 -11.81
CA ALA A 172 9.38 25.89 -10.72
C ALA A 172 9.69 25.23 -9.35
N GLU A 173 9.22 24.02 -9.11
CA GLU A 173 9.57 23.28 -7.88
C GLU A 173 11.08 22.97 -7.79
N ALA A 174 11.74 22.73 -8.93
CA ALA A 174 13.19 22.58 -8.99
C ALA A 174 13.91 23.87 -8.60
N GLU A 175 13.48 25.03 -9.15
CA GLU A 175 14.03 26.36 -8.80
C GLU A 175 13.87 26.68 -7.30
N GLU A 176 12.76 26.24 -6.70
CA GLU A 176 12.50 26.39 -5.26
C GLU A 176 13.27 25.36 -4.39
N GLY A 177 13.96 24.41 -5.00
CA GLY A 177 14.72 23.37 -4.29
C GLY A 177 13.84 22.32 -3.59
N LYS A 178 12.58 22.18 -4.01
CA LYS A 178 11.62 21.20 -3.44
C LYS A 178 11.82 19.78 -3.97
N ILE A 179 12.41 19.64 -5.15
CA ILE A 179 12.66 18.35 -5.81
C ILE A 179 13.80 17.60 -5.12
N ASP A 180 13.64 16.29 -4.98
CA ASP A 180 14.68 15.41 -4.45
C ASP A 180 15.89 15.30 -5.40
N PRO A 181 17.12 15.16 -4.87
CA PRO A 181 18.30 14.98 -5.70
C PRO A 181 18.20 13.66 -6.49
N VAL A 182 18.33 13.73 -7.80
CA VAL A 182 18.29 12.58 -8.70
C VAL A 182 19.71 12.07 -8.91
N ILE A 183 19.96 10.81 -8.64
CA ILE A 183 21.27 10.16 -8.65
C ILE A 183 21.24 8.95 -9.55
N GLY A 184 22.27 8.78 -10.38
CA GLY A 184 22.48 7.58 -11.20
C GLY A 184 21.51 7.41 -12.36
N ARG A 185 20.95 8.52 -12.88
CA ARG A 185 20.02 8.54 -14.02
C ARG A 185 20.49 9.45 -15.17
N GLU A 186 21.79 9.73 -15.22
CA GLU A 186 22.39 10.64 -16.21
C GLU A 186 22.20 10.15 -17.65
N GLU A 187 22.27 8.82 -17.87
CA GLU A 187 22.11 8.23 -19.19
C GLU A 187 20.66 8.39 -19.70
N GLU A 188 19.67 8.09 -18.87
CA GLU A 188 18.26 8.22 -19.21
C GLU A 188 17.86 9.67 -19.43
N ILE A 189 18.35 10.60 -18.58
CA ILE A 189 18.12 12.04 -18.74
C ILE A 189 18.78 12.53 -20.03
N GLY A 190 20.01 12.13 -20.32
CA GLY A 190 20.70 12.44 -21.57
C GLY A 190 19.93 11.93 -22.81
N ARG A 191 19.37 10.73 -22.70
CA ARG A 191 18.53 10.15 -23.75
C ARG A 191 17.20 10.90 -23.92
N LEU A 192 16.57 11.34 -22.82
CA LEU A 192 15.40 12.20 -22.88
C LEU A 192 15.68 13.49 -23.65
N MET A 193 16.75 14.21 -23.30
CA MET A 193 17.15 15.44 -23.97
C MET A 193 17.41 15.20 -25.46
N GLN A 194 18.06 14.10 -25.81
CA GLN A 194 18.31 13.73 -27.19
C GLN A 194 17.01 13.50 -27.96
N VAL A 195 16.02 12.80 -27.37
CA VAL A 195 14.74 12.53 -28.01
C VAL A 195 13.93 13.82 -28.16
N LEU A 196 13.85 14.66 -27.12
CA LEU A 196 13.13 15.93 -27.15
C LEU A 196 13.69 16.91 -28.21
N SER A 197 14.99 16.82 -28.51
CA SER A 197 15.65 17.66 -29.51
C SER A 197 15.47 17.17 -30.96
N ARG A 198 14.80 16.02 -31.18
CA ARG A 198 14.58 15.47 -32.54
C ARG A 198 13.51 16.26 -33.29
N ARG A 199 13.62 16.28 -34.64
CA ARG A 199 12.61 16.89 -35.50
C ARG A 199 11.32 16.06 -35.60
N THR A 200 11.43 14.72 -35.48
CA THR A 200 10.32 13.76 -35.55
C THR A 200 10.51 12.72 -34.43
N LYS A 201 9.43 12.10 -33.96
CA LYS A 201 9.46 11.18 -32.80
C LYS A 201 10.11 11.87 -31.58
N ASN A 202 9.70 13.11 -31.33
CA ASN A 202 10.24 13.95 -30.26
C ASN A 202 9.44 13.85 -28.93
N ASN A 203 8.60 12.85 -28.81
CA ASN A 203 7.88 12.56 -27.58
C ASN A 203 8.48 11.28 -26.93
N PRO A 204 9.32 11.40 -25.91
CA PRO A 204 9.85 10.24 -25.21
C PRO A 204 8.77 9.57 -24.37
N CYS A 205 8.86 8.25 -24.26
CA CYS A 205 8.05 7.47 -23.32
C CYS A 205 8.97 6.64 -22.44
N LEU A 206 9.01 6.94 -21.14
CA LEU A 206 9.74 6.15 -20.15
C LEU A 206 9.00 4.83 -19.92
N VAL A 207 9.68 3.74 -20.19
CA VAL A 207 9.11 2.40 -20.11
C VAL A 207 9.91 1.59 -19.10
N GLY A 208 9.26 1.10 -18.04
CA GLY A 208 9.91 0.34 -16.99
C GLY A 208 8.92 -0.17 -15.96
N GLU A 209 9.35 -1.06 -15.09
CA GLU A 209 8.52 -1.61 -14.03
C GLU A 209 8.09 -0.52 -13.01
N PRO A 210 7.01 -0.73 -12.25
CA PRO A 210 6.60 0.21 -11.20
C PRO A 210 7.71 0.36 -10.15
N GLY A 211 7.95 1.60 -9.67
CA GLY A 211 8.93 1.84 -8.60
C GLY A 211 10.41 1.87 -9.02
N VAL A 212 10.73 1.78 -10.33
CA VAL A 212 12.13 1.91 -10.80
C VAL A 212 12.65 3.35 -10.87
N GLY A 213 11.77 4.35 -10.59
CA GLY A 213 12.15 5.76 -10.59
C GLY A 213 11.94 6.49 -11.91
N LYS A 214 10.92 6.16 -12.69
CA LYS A 214 10.57 6.88 -13.94
C LYS A 214 10.30 8.36 -13.69
N THR A 215 9.56 8.71 -12.66
CA THR A 215 9.25 10.09 -12.27
C THR A 215 10.52 10.85 -11.87
N ALA A 216 11.43 10.21 -11.14
CA ALA A 216 12.72 10.80 -10.76
C ALA A 216 13.56 11.23 -11.99
N VAL A 217 13.50 10.48 -13.10
CA VAL A 217 14.20 10.88 -14.34
C VAL A 217 13.67 12.20 -14.88
N ILE A 218 12.35 12.45 -14.75
CA ILE A 218 11.73 13.72 -15.18
C ILE A 218 12.07 14.86 -14.24
N GLU A 219 12.06 14.59 -12.94
CA GLU A 219 12.48 15.53 -11.90
C GLU A 219 13.94 15.94 -12.08
N GLY A 220 14.81 14.99 -12.46
CA GLY A 220 16.19 15.28 -12.82
C GLY A 220 16.33 16.15 -14.08
N LEU A 221 15.50 15.92 -15.09
CA LEU A 221 15.46 16.77 -16.27
C LEU A 221 14.97 18.19 -15.90
N ALA A 222 13.94 18.31 -15.08
CA ALA A 222 13.42 19.61 -14.60
C ALA A 222 14.50 20.38 -13.83
N THR A 223 15.26 19.70 -12.98
CA THR A 223 16.41 20.29 -12.25
C THR A 223 17.49 20.80 -13.21
N GLN A 224 17.87 20.00 -14.22
CA GLN A 224 18.87 20.42 -15.22
C GLN A 224 18.38 21.58 -16.08
N ILE A 225 17.06 21.67 -16.37
CA ILE A 225 16.48 22.84 -17.07
C ILE A 225 16.57 24.09 -16.19
N ALA A 226 16.22 24.00 -14.90
CA ALA A 226 16.29 25.08 -13.94
C ALA A 226 17.72 25.59 -13.75
N GLU A 227 18.70 24.68 -13.70
CA GLU A 227 20.13 25.01 -13.62
C GLU A 227 20.72 25.50 -14.95
N GLY A 228 20.01 25.39 -16.06
CA GLY A 228 20.46 25.78 -17.39
C GLY A 228 21.48 24.83 -18.03
N ILE A 229 21.63 23.60 -17.49
CA ILE A 229 22.57 22.56 -17.94
C ILE A 229 21.90 21.71 -19.03
N VAL A 230 21.32 22.32 -20.04
CA VAL A 230 20.58 21.65 -21.11
C VAL A 230 20.91 22.25 -22.49
N PRO A 231 20.73 21.49 -23.59
CA PRO A 231 20.89 21.99 -24.95
C PRO A 231 19.98 23.20 -25.23
N GLU A 232 20.41 24.08 -26.15
CA GLU A 232 19.70 25.32 -26.50
C GLU A 232 18.23 25.10 -26.88
N GLY A 233 17.89 23.98 -27.53
CA GLY A 233 16.52 23.67 -27.95
C GLY A 233 15.56 23.32 -26.80
N ILE A 234 16.08 23.05 -25.61
CA ILE A 234 15.30 22.71 -24.39
C ILE A 234 15.40 23.84 -23.35
N ARG A 235 16.36 24.75 -23.52
CA ARG A 235 16.60 25.83 -22.57
C ARG A 235 15.37 26.75 -22.48
N GLY A 236 14.97 27.08 -21.26
CA GLY A 236 13.80 27.92 -20.98
C GLY A 236 12.45 27.23 -21.19
N LYS A 237 12.43 25.90 -21.41
CA LYS A 237 11.19 25.13 -21.36
C LYS A 237 10.81 24.83 -19.92
N ARG A 238 9.51 24.63 -19.72
CA ARG A 238 8.91 24.27 -18.42
C ARG A 238 8.25 22.90 -18.53
N ILE A 239 8.41 22.07 -17.52
CA ILE A 239 7.81 20.73 -17.48
C ILE A 239 6.62 20.79 -16.51
N TYR A 240 5.43 20.48 -17.04
CA TYR A 240 4.19 20.38 -16.25
C TYR A 240 3.78 18.92 -16.12
N THR A 241 3.72 18.43 -14.88
CA THR A 241 3.06 17.15 -14.57
C THR A 241 1.55 17.35 -14.54
N MET A 242 0.81 16.49 -15.25
CA MET A 242 -0.66 16.58 -15.30
C MET A 242 -1.31 15.46 -14.50
N ASP A 243 -2.25 15.82 -13.62
CA ASP A 243 -3.12 14.86 -12.93
C ASP A 243 -4.38 14.61 -13.75
N LEU A 244 -4.34 13.52 -14.51
CA LEU A 244 -5.46 13.09 -15.34
C LEU A 244 -6.66 12.59 -14.54
N ALA A 245 -6.43 12.01 -13.37
CA ALA A 245 -7.50 11.53 -12.51
C ALA A 245 -8.35 12.71 -12.00
N SER A 246 -7.70 13.80 -11.59
CA SER A 246 -8.39 15.03 -11.19
C SER A 246 -9.09 15.72 -12.36
N MET A 247 -8.56 15.62 -13.58
CA MET A 247 -9.24 16.15 -14.77
C MET A 247 -10.53 15.40 -15.11
N ILE A 248 -10.58 14.10 -14.84
CA ILE A 248 -11.76 13.24 -15.05
C ILE A 248 -12.73 13.39 -13.87
N ALA A 249 -12.21 13.48 -12.65
CA ALA A 249 -13.00 13.67 -11.45
C ALA A 249 -13.79 14.99 -11.53
N GLY A 250 -15.09 14.94 -11.27
CA GLY A 250 -15.98 16.12 -11.34
C GLY A 250 -16.51 16.45 -12.74
N SER A 251 -16.14 15.74 -13.80
CA SER A 251 -16.84 15.82 -15.07
C SER A 251 -18.08 14.92 -15.05
N LYS A 252 -19.27 15.51 -14.98
CA LYS A 252 -20.55 14.75 -15.03
C LYS A 252 -20.85 14.20 -16.42
N TYR A 253 -20.28 14.78 -17.48
CA TYR A 253 -20.52 14.43 -18.87
C TYR A 253 -19.22 14.29 -19.66
N ARG A 254 -19.17 13.36 -20.60
CA ARG A 254 -18.03 13.12 -21.52
C ARG A 254 -17.53 14.40 -22.20
N GLY A 255 -18.43 15.30 -22.58
CA GLY A 255 -18.08 16.55 -23.26
C GLY A 255 -17.25 17.53 -22.42
N GLU A 256 -17.40 17.53 -21.10
CA GLU A 256 -16.64 18.41 -20.20
C GLU A 256 -15.15 18.06 -20.16
N PHE A 257 -14.81 16.76 -20.08
CA PHE A 257 -13.42 16.31 -20.12
C PHE A 257 -12.78 16.62 -21.48
N GLU A 258 -13.52 16.37 -22.58
CA GLU A 258 -13.03 16.70 -23.93
C GLU A 258 -12.77 18.19 -24.07
N GLU A 259 -13.60 19.05 -23.51
CA GLU A 259 -13.44 20.49 -23.52
C GLU A 259 -12.23 20.94 -22.70
N ARG A 260 -12.07 20.41 -21.46
CA ARG A 260 -10.89 20.66 -20.61
C ARG A 260 -9.60 20.28 -21.31
N MET A 261 -9.56 19.11 -21.95
CA MET A 261 -8.39 18.65 -22.70
C MET A 261 -8.08 19.55 -23.92
N LYS A 262 -9.10 20.01 -24.66
CA LYS A 262 -8.92 20.95 -25.77
C LYS A 262 -8.38 22.30 -25.28
N ARG A 263 -8.89 22.81 -24.15
CA ARG A 263 -8.38 24.05 -23.53
C ARG A 263 -6.92 23.89 -23.10
N LEU A 264 -6.58 22.77 -22.42
CA LEU A 264 -5.20 22.45 -22.05
C LEU A 264 -4.26 22.52 -23.25
N ILE A 265 -4.63 21.85 -24.35
CA ILE A 265 -3.82 21.85 -25.58
C ILE A 265 -3.67 23.25 -26.15
N GLN A 266 -4.70 24.08 -26.10
CA GLN A 266 -4.65 25.48 -26.57
C GLN A 266 -3.71 26.32 -25.70
N GLU A 267 -3.74 26.16 -24.39
CA GLU A 267 -2.85 26.86 -23.45
C GLU A 267 -1.38 26.46 -23.68
N VAL A 268 -1.09 25.17 -23.80
CA VAL A 268 0.27 24.66 -24.09
C VAL A 268 0.79 25.21 -25.41
N LYS A 269 -0.06 25.27 -26.45
CA LYS A 269 0.30 25.84 -27.76
C LYS A 269 0.55 27.35 -27.67
N ALA A 270 -0.26 28.09 -26.94
CA ALA A 270 -0.12 29.53 -26.77
C ALA A 270 1.17 29.90 -26.01
N ALA A 271 1.52 29.10 -25.01
CA ALA A 271 2.76 29.28 -24.23
C ALA A 271 4.02 28.91 -25.03
N GLY A 272 3.99 27.88 -25.84
CA GLY A 272 5.07 27.48 -26.76
C GLY A 272 6.34 26.88 -26.12
N ASN A 273 6.51 27.07 -24.82
CA ASN A 273 7.68 26.61 -24.06
C ASN A 273 7.36 25.49 -23.04
N ILE A 274 6.19 24.85 -23.14
CA ILE A 274 5.74 23.84 -22.19
C ILE A 274 5.96 22.43 -22.75
N ILE A 275 6.46 21.54 -21.87
CA ILE A 275 6.53 20.10 -22.09
C ILE A 275 5.55 19.47 -21.08
N LEU A 276 4.57 18.73 -21.55
CA LEU A 276 3.68 17.99 -20.67
C LEU A 276 4.30 16.68 -20.25
N PHE A 277 4.24 16.35 -18.97
CA PHE A 277 4.55 15.03 -18.45
C PHE A 277 3.25 14.33 -18.01
N LEU A 278 3.05 13.13 -18.52
CA LEU A 278 1.91 12.27 -18.23
C LEU A 278 2.42 10.97 -17.63
N ASP A 279 2.22 10.81 -16.32
CA ASP A 279 2.42 9.51 -15.71
C ASP A 279 1.25 8.60 -16.07
N GLU A 280 1.51 7.29 -16.15
CA GLU A 280 0.54 6.29 -16.61
C GLU A 280 -0.15 6.69 -17.93
N VAL A 281 0.64 7.13 -18.92
CA VAL A 281 0.12 7.61 -20.22
C VAL A 281 -0.84 6.63 -20.91
N HIS A 282 -0.80 5.35 -20.57
CA HIS A 282 -1.72 4.34 -21.06
C HIS A 282 -3.18 4.58 -20.62
N THR A 283 -3.42 5.29 -19.52
CA THR A 283 -4.76 5.62 -19.04
C THR A 283 -5.54 6.51 -20.00
N ILE A 284 -4.84 7.40 -20.71
CA ILE A 284 -5.44 8.24 -21.75
C ILE A 284 -5.80 7.44 -22.99
N ILE A 285 -4.99 6.41 -23.31
CA ILE A 285 -5.02 5.69 -24.57
C ILE A 285 -5.92 4.44 -24.45
N GLY A 286 -6.02 3.87 -23.24
CA GLY A 286 -6.66 2.59 -23.01
C GLY A 286 -8.02 2.60 -22.34
N ALA A 287 -8.52 3.76 -21.95
CA ALA A 287 -9.81 3.89 -21.26
C ALA A 287 -11.04 3.50 -22.12
N GLY A 288 -10.84 3.08 -23.37
CA GLY A 288 -11.89 2.77 -24.34
C GLY A 288 -12.37 1.32 -24.45
N GLY A 289 -12.01 0.44 -23.51
CA GLY A 289 -12.38 -1.00 -23.57
C GLY A 289 -13.82 -1.33 -23.13
N ALA A 290 -14.54 -0.45 -22.49
CA ALA A 290 -15.96 -0.57 -22.17
C ALA A 290 -16.76 0.39 -23.05
N GLU A 291 -17.91 -0.04 -23.56
CA GLU A 291 -18.83 0.81 -24.34
C GLU A 291 -19.14 2.10 -23.55
N GLY A 292 -18.53 3.23 -23.97
CA GLY A 292 -18.71 4.55 -23.33
C GLY A 292 -17.47 5.15 -22.68
N ALA A 293 -16.32 4.47 -22.65
CA ALA A 293 -15.08 4.99 -22.04
C ALA A 293 -14.45 6.12 -22.90
N MET A 294 -13.85 7.09 -22.21
CA MET A 294 -13.29 8.30 -22.81
C MET A 294 -11.98 8.00 -23.55
N ASP A 295 -11.94 8.23 -24.84
CA ASP A 295 -10.74 8.10 -25.65
C ASP A 295 -10.09 9.48 -25.88
N ALA A 296 -9.29 9.93 -24.92
CA ALA A 296 -8.54 11.18 -25.01
C ALA A 296 -7.45 11.15 -26.10
N SER A 297 -7.07 9.95 -26.55
CA SER A 297 -6.06 9.77 -27.59
C SER A 297 -6.45 10.46 -28.90
N ASN A 298 -7.74 10.44 -29.24
CA ASN A 298 -8.24 11.08 -30.47
C ASN A 298 -8.11 12.62 -30.46
N ILE A 299 -8.08 13.23 -29.27
CA ILE A 299 -7.89 14.69 -29.11
C ILE A 299 -6.39 15.03 -29.18
N LEU A 300 -5.53 14.18 -28.64
CA LEU A 300 -4.07 14.40 -28.62
C LEU A 300 -3.40 14.07 -29.97
N LYS A 301 -3.84 13.02 -30.67
CA LYS A 301 -3.25 12.54 -31.93
C LYS A 301 -3.03 13.64 -32.98
N PRO A 302 -3.97 14.55 -33.27
CA PRO A 302 -3.76 15.61 -34.27
C PRO A 302 -2.65 16.59 -33.86
N SER A 303 -2.55 16.95 -32.59
CA SER A 303 -1.56 17.92 -32.09
C SER A 303 -0.16 17.30 -32.00
N LEU A 304 -0.07 16.04 -31.56
CA LEU A 304 1.18 15.25 -31.62
C LEU A 304 1.63 15.01 -33.07
N ALA A 305 0.69 14.81 -34.01
CA ALA A 305 1.00 14.59 -35.41
C ALA A 305 1.63 15.81 -36.08
N ARG A 306 1.20 17.02 -35.71
CA ARG A 306 1.69 18.28 -36.23
C ARG A 306 2.92 18.81 -35.48
N GLY A 307 3.33 18.17 -34.38
CA GLY A 307 4.45 18.61 -33.56
C GLY A 307 4.14 19.87 -32.76
N GLU A 308 2.86 20.19 -32.56
CA GLU A 308 2.39 21.36 -31.83
C GLU A 308 2.41 21.17 -30.32
N LEU A 309 2.57 19.93 -29.88
CA LEU A 309 2.64 19.50 -28.50
C LEU A 309 3.87 18.64 -28.29
N GLN A 310 4.65 18.91 -27.24
CA GLN A 310 5.69 18.04 -26.74
C GLN A 310 5.21 17.35 -25.46
N LEU A 311 5.30 16.01 -25.44
CA LEU A 311 4.79 15.20 -24.37
C LEU A 311 5.83 14.15 -23.96
N ILE A 312 6.05 14.01 -22.67
CA ILE A 312 6.79 12.90 -22.07
C ILE A 312 5.77 11.97 -21.41
N GLY A 313 5.78 10.71 -21.77
CA GLY A 313 4.94 9.69 -21.14
C GLY A 313 5.76 8.80 -20.21
N ALA A 314 5.13 8.24 -19.19
CA ALA A 314 5.67 7.14 -18.39
C ALA A 314 4.64 6.01 -18.33
N THR A 315 5.10 4.75 -18.43
CA THR A 315 4.23 3.56 -18.39
C THR A 315 5.04 2.29 -18.14
N THR A 316 4.37 1.16 -17.97
CA THR A 316 5.04 -0.14 -17.89
C THR A 316 5.29 -0.74 -19.27
N ILE A 317 6.19 -1.75 -19.37
CA ILE A 317 6.51 -2.44 -20.63
C ILE A 317 5.26 -3.12 -21.22
N VAL A 318 4.47 -3.74 -20.34
CA VAL A 318 3.25 -4.47 -20.74
C VAL A 318 2.21 -3.51 -21.33
N GLU A 319 1.98 -2.38 -20.67
CA GLU A 319 1.02 -1.37 -21.09
C GLU A 319 1.48 -0.63 -22.36
N TYR A 320 2.78 -0.35 -22.47
CA TYR A 320 3.35 0.24 -23.68
C TYR A 320 3.05 -0.63 -24.91
N ARG A 321 3.31 -1.93 -24.83
CA ARG A 321 3.02 -2.89 -25.90
C ARG A 321 1.53 -3.04 -26.19
N LYS A 322 0.71 -3.03 -25.13
CA LYS A 322 -0.73 -3.24 -25.24
C LYS A 322 -1.46 -2.05 -25.87
N TYR A 323 -1.05 -0.83 -25.55
CA TYR A 323 -1.79 0.39 -25.88
C TYR A 323 -1.07 1.31 -26.87
N ILE A 324 0.26 1.47 -26.79
CA ILE A 324 0.99 2.41 -27.65
C ILE A 324 1.50 1.72 -28.92
N GLU A 325 2.12 0.57 -28.83
CA GLU A 325 2.64 -0.15 -30.02
C GLU A 325 1.52 -0.64 -30.95
N LYS A 326 0.34 -0.93 -30.44
CA LYS A 326 -0.81 -1.34 -31.28
C LYS A 326 -1.45 -0.20 -32.05
N ASP A 327 -1.22 1.05 -31.65
CA ASP A 327 -1.73 2.23 -32.33
C ASP A 327 -0.66 2.83 -33.26
N ALA A 328 -0.77 2.58 -34.56
CA ALA A 328 0.21 3.00 -35.54
C ALA A 328 0.44 4.54 -35.60
N ALA A 329 -0.52 5.35 -35.12
CA ALA A 329 -0.37 6.80 -35.06
C ALA A 329 0.49 7.23 -33.86
N LEU A 330 0.37 6.55 -32.71
CA LEU A 330 1.13 6.82 -31.51
C LEU A 330 2.54 6.21 -31.59
N GLU A 331 2.68 4.98 -32.06
CA GLU A 331 3.97 4.31 -32.28
C GLU A 331 4.95 5.15 -33.09
N ARG A 332 4.44 5.85 -34.13
CA ARG A 332 5.26 6.75 -34.96
C ARG A 332 5.63 8.05 -34.27
N ARG A 333 5.07 8.37 -33.12
CA ARG A 333 5.27 9.65 -32.42
C ARG A 333 6.04 9.50 -31.12
N PHE A 334 5.84 8.37 -30.43
CA PHE A 334 6.56 8.07 -29.21
C PHE A 334 7.87 7.34 -29.48
N GLN A 335 8.89 7.68 -28.69
CA GLN A 335 10.17 6.96 -28.66
C GLN A 335 10.33 6.34 -27.28
N PRO A 336 10.31 5.00 -27.15
CA PRO A 336 10.52 4.35 -25.86
C PRO A 336 11.95 4.58 -25.38
N ILE A 337 12.07 4.82 -24.07
CA ILE A 337 13.31 4.87 -23.30
C ILE A 337 13.12 3.91 -22.14
N THR A 338 13.90 2.85 -22.11
CA THR A 338 13.82 1.86 -21.03
C THR A 338 14.49 2.41 -19.78
N VAL A 339 13.77 2.35 -18.65
CA VAL A 339 14.30 2.64 -17.33
C VAL A 339 14.41 1.32 -16.58
N GLU A 340 15.63 0.86 -16.39
CA GLU A 340 15.91 -0.41 -15.72
C GLU A 340 15.95 -0.25 -14.20
N GLU A 341 15.75 -1.38 -13.49
CA GLU A 341 15.94 -1.43 -12.06
C GLU A 341 17.40 -1.16 -11.71
N PRO A 342 17.72 -0.21 -10.81
CA PRO A 342 19.09 0.09 -10.44
C PRO A 342 19.73 -1.10 -9.72
N ASP A 343 21.02 -1.26 -9.89
CA ASP A 343 21.77 -2.25 -9.15
C ASP A 343 21.89 -1.86 -7.64
N LYS A 344 22.41 -2.79 -6.81
CA LYS A 344 22.52 -2.57 -5.37
C LYS A 344 23.39 -1.36 -5.01
N ASN A 345 24.46 -1.11 -5.78
CA ASN A 345 25.38 -0.02 -5.51
C ASN A 345 24.74 1.32 -5.88
N GLN A 346 24.11 1.39 -7.05
CA GLN A 346 23.35 2.55 -7.48
C GLN A 346 22.20 2.87 -6.50
N CYS A 347 21.47 1.85 -6.06
CA CYS A 347 20.42 2.02 -5.07
C CYS A 347 20.95 2.56 -3.73
N LEU A 348 22.11 2.09 -3.27
CA LEU A 348 22.75 2.61 -2.06
C LEU A 348 23.15 4.08 -2.21
N GLU A 349 23.67 4.48 -3.36
CA GLU A 349 23.99 5.89 -3.64
C GLU A 349 22.73 6.77 -3.64
N ILE A 350 21.63 6.30 -4.22
CA ILE A 350 20.32 6.99 -4.18
C ILE A 350 19.88 7.20 -2.72
N LEU A 351 19.92 6.14 -1.89
CA LEU A 351 19.56 6.24 -0.48
C LEU A 351 20.47 7.19 0.31
N LYS A 352 21.77 7.19 0.02
CA LYS A 352 22.72 8.15 0.62
C LYS A 352 22.37 9.59 0.26
N GLY A 353 21.95 9.84 -0.97
CA GLY A 353 21.53 11.18 -1.40
C GLY A 353 20.24 11.65 -0.74
N LEU A 354 19.29 10.75 -0.55
CA LEU A 354 18.01 11.03 0.10
C LEU A 354 18.10 11.13 1.63
N ARG A 355 19.13 10.55 2.23
CA ARG A 355 19.33 10.43 3.69
C ARG A 355 19.07 11.72 4.44
N SER A 356 19.63 12.83 4.02
CA SER A 356 19.52 14.10 4.73
C SER A 356 18.09 14.65 4.80
N ARG A 357 17.26 14.36 3.79
CA ARG A 357 15.85 14.76 3.75
C ARG A 357 15.00 13.91 4.70
N TYR A 358 15.18 12.59 4.68
CA TYR A 358 14.49 11.68 5.61
C TYR A 358 14.90 11.95 7.07
N GLU A 359 16.18 12.21 7.33
CA GLU A 359 16.68 12.60 8.67
C GLU A 359 16.01 13.89 9.18
N LYS A 360 15.83 14.89 8.30
CA LYS A 360 15.15 16.15 8.66
C LYS A 360 13.64 15.94 8.88
N HIS A 361 13.00 15.15 8.03
CA HIS A 361 11.56 14.92 8.11
C HIS A 361 11.17 14.18 9.39
N HIS A 362 11.83 13.06 9.68
CA HIS A 362 11.52 12.21 10.83
C HIS A 362 12.26 12.61 12.11
N LYS A 363 13.19 13.57 12.04
CA LYS A 363 14.06 14.01 13.16
C LYS A 363 14.85 12.86 13.79
N VAL A 364 15.36 11.95 12.96
CA VAL A 364 16.20 10.81 13.33
C VAL A 364 17.51 10.82 12.56
N LYS A 365 18.51 10.10 13.02
CA LYS A 365 19.74 9.86 12.26
C LYS A 365 19.71 8.46 11.67
N ILE A 366 20.12 8.31 10.42
CA ILE A 366 20.19 7.02 9.74
C ILE A 366 21.64 6.59 9.67
N ARG A 367 21.97 5.42 10.21
CA ARG A 367 23.31 4.85 10.11
C ARG A 367 23.55 4.32 8.69
N GLU A 368 24.79 4.30 8.26
CA GLU A 368 25.16 3.78 6.94
C GLU A 368 24.85 2.28 6.82
N GLU A 369 25.11 1.52 7.89
CA GLU A 369 24.75 0.10 8.01
C GLU A 369 23.25 -0.15 7.80
N ALA A 370 22.41 0.77 8.23
CA ALA A 370 20.96 0.68 8.02
C ALA A 370 20.57 0.86 6.54
N LEU A 371 21.23 1.75 5.80
CA LEU A 371 21.02 1.92 4.36
C LEU A 371 21.47 0.68 3.57
N GLU A 372 22.63 0.13 3.89
CA GLU A 372 23.13 -1.11 3.30
C GLU A 372 22.19 -2.29 3.59
N ALA A 373 21.71 -2.38 4.82
CA ALA A 373 20.73 -3.39 5.22
C ALA A 373 19.40 -3.21 4.46
N ALA A 374 18.91 -1.98 4.29
CA ALA A 374 17.70 -1.69 3.56
C ALA A 374 17.78 -2.18 2.11
N VAL A 375 18.87 -1.89 1.40
CA VAL A 375 19.09 -2.37 0.03
C VAL A 375 19.23 -3.89 0.00
N SER A 376 20.02 -4.46 0.90
CA SER A 376 20.28 -5.91 0.93
C SER A 376 19.03 -6.71 1.27
N TYR A 377 18.28 -6.29 2.31
CA TYR A 377 17.11 -7.02 2.78
C TYR A 377 15.92 -6.82 1.87
N SER A 378 15.66 -5.61 1.37
CA SER A 378 14.56 -5.38 0.41
C SER A 378 14.79 -6.16 -0.88
N ASN A 379 16.04 -6.19 -1.39
CA ASN A 379 16.35 -6.94 -2.61
C ASN A 379 16.24 -8.47 -2.41
N ARG A 380 16.55 -8.96 -1.20
CA ARG A 380 16.53 -10.39 -0.89
C ARG A 380 15.15 -10.91 -0.48
N TYR A 381 14.35 -10.10 0.22
CA TYR A 381 13.13 -10.56 0.88
C TYR A 381 11.85 -9.98 0.30
N ILE A 382 11.94 -8.88 -0.49
CA ILE A 382 10.78 -8.23 -1.12
C ILE A 382 10.89 -8.41 -2.64
N ASN A 383 10.18 -9.40 -3.18
CA ASN A 383 10.29 -9.79 -4.61
C ASN A 383 9.12 -9.26 -5.47
N ASP A 384 8.09 -8.68 -4.85
CA ASP A 384 6.90 -8.15 -5.54
C ASP A 384 7.03 -6.68 -5.93
N ARG A 385 8.14 -6.03 -5.54
CA ARG A 385 8.46 -4.63 -5.83
C ARG A 385 9.91 -4.50 -6.34
N PHE A 386 10.21 -3.36 -6.95
CA PHE A 386 11.51 -3.08 -7.57
C PHE A 386 12.31 -2.03 -6.78
N LEU A 387 13.64 -2.07 -6.92
CA LEU A 387 14.51 -1.01 -6.43
C LEU A 387 14.37 0.24 -7.32
N PRO A 388 14.54 1.46 -6.79
CA PRO A 388 14.90 1.80 -5.41
C PRO A 388 13.70 1.89 -4.47
N ASP A 389 12.46 1.90 -4.97
CA ASP A 389 11.23 2.19 -4.25
C ASP A 389 11.06 1.34 -3.00
N LYS A 390 11.18 0.00 -3.13
CA LYS A 390 11.09 -0.91 -1.98
C LYS A 390 12.12 -0.66 -0.88
N ALA A 391 13.31 -0.16 -1.23
CA ALA A 391 14.34 0.15 -0.25
C ALA A 391 14.09 1.51 0.42
N ILE A 392 13.60 2.49 -0.33
CA ILE A 392 13.16 3.80 0.16
C ILE A 392 12.01 3.63 1.16
N ASP A 393 10.98 2.88 0.80
CA ASP A 393 9.82 2.61 1.65
C ASP A 393 10.22 1.95 2.99
N VAL A 394 11.14 0.97 2.94
CA VAL A 394 11.65 0.31 4.15
C VAL A 394 12.39 1.30 5.06
N VAL A 395 13.19 2.22 4.49
CA VAL A 395 13.89 3.25 5.26
C VAL A 395 12.91 4.25 5.86
N ASP A 396 11.93 4.68 5.08
CA ASP A 396 10.90 5.63 5.51
C ASP A 396 10.09 5.08 6.69
N GLU A 397 9.61 3.83 6.58
CA GLU A 397 8.87 3.17 7.66
C GLU A 397 9.73 2.93 8.90
N ALA A 398 11.00 2.57 8.73
CA ALA A 398 11.92 2.42 9.86
C ALA A 398 12.18 3.76 10.57
N CYS A 399 12.36 4.84 9.83
CA CYS A 399 12.48 6.19 10.38
C CYS A 399 11.23 6.61 11.15
N SER A 400 10.06 6.40 10.58
CA SER A 400 8.77 6.66 11.22
C SER A 400 8.62 5.89 12.53
N LYS A 401 8.94 4.59 12.51
CA LYS A 401 8.86 3.70 13.68
C LYS A 401 9.80 4.12 14.80
N VAL A 402 11.05 4.48 14.47
CA VAL A 402 12.04 4.95 15.44
C VAL A 402 11.61 6.31 16.01
N SER A 403 11.10 7.22 15.18
CA SER A 403 10.54 8.49 15.62
C SER A 403 9.40 8.30 16.62
N LEU A 404 8.47 7.37 16.35
CA LEU A 404 7.35 7.04 17.25
C LEU A 404 7.81 6.40 18.58
N ARG A 405 8.92 5.62 18.59
CA ARG A 405 9.48 5.10 19.86
C ARG A 405 9.88 6.24 20.81
N GLY A 406 10.27 7.39 20.27
CA GLY A 406 10.54 8.60 21.04
C GLY A 406 9.29 9.26 21.64
N PHE A 407 8.13 9.00 21.06
CA PHE A 407 6.85 9.62 21.37
C PHE A 407 6.07 8.81 22.41
N LYS A 408 6.62 8.65 23.61
CA LYS A 408 5.82 8.16 24.75
C LYS A 408 5.10 9.34 25.38
N VAL A 409 3.79 9.45 25.14
CA VAL A 409 2.94 10.36 25.92
C VAL A 409 2.92 9.85 27.36
N PRO A 410 3.45 10.57 28.34
CA PRO A 410 3.36 10.12 29.73
C PRO A 410 1.90 10.02 30.15
N GLU A 411 1.59 9.01 30.91
CA GLU A 411 0.23 8.76 31.43
C GLU A 411 -0.36 9.98 32.14
N ASN A 412 0.50 10.84 32.69
CA ASN A 412 0.12 12.09 33.34
C ASN A 412 -0.42 13.14 32.34
N VAL A 413 0.01 13.17 31.07
CA VAL A 413 -0.52 14.10 30.05
C VAL A 413 -1.93 13.66 29.65
N TYR A 414 -2.14 12.37 29.46
CA TYR A 414 -3.45 11.81 29.16
C TYR A 414 -4.46 12.07 30.29
N LYS A 415 -4.04 11.92 31.56
CA LYS A 415 -4.86 12.24 32.72
C LYS A 415 -5.21 13.73 32.81
N LEU A 416 -4.26 14.62 32.44
CA LEU A 416 -4.51 16.06 32.41
C LEU A 416 -5.45 16.46 31.25
N GLU A 417 -5.30 15.89 30.08
CA GLU A 417 -6.19 16.15 28.95
C GLU A 417 -7.62 15.67 29.23
N LYS A 418 -7.75 14.54 29.91
CA LYS A 418 -9.06 14.04 30.34
C LYS A 418 -9.70 14.97 31.41
N ALA A 419 -8.92 15.44 32.38
CA ALA A 419 -9.36 16.41 33.38
C ALA A 419 -9.74 17.76 32.72
N GLN A 420 -9.01 18.24 31.72
CA GLN A 420 -9.37 19.42 30.93
C GLN A 420 -10.71 19.28 30.23
N THR A 421 -10.98 18.08 29.64
CA THR A 421 -12.26 17.81 28.97
C THR A 421 -13.43 17.74 29.95
N GLU A 422 -13.20 17.26 31.18
CA GLU A 422 -14.20 17.24 32.25
C GLU A 422 -14.46 18.67 32.80
N LEU A 423 -13.41 19.43 33.09
CA LEU A 423 -13.52 20.82 33.52
C LEU A 423 -14.19 21.73 32.46
N ALA A 424 -13.92 21.50 31.18
CA ALA A 424 -14.56 22.24 30.11
C ALA A 424 -16.07 21.98 30.04
N LYS A 425 -16.53 20.75 30.31
CA LYS A 425 -17.94 20.42 30.38
C LYS A 425 -18.61 21.05 31.62
N GLU A 426 -17.97 20.95 32.77
CA GLU A 426 -18.47 21.56 34.00
C GLU A 426 -18.58 23.09 33.87
N LEU A 427 -17.61 23.74 33.16
CA LEU A 427 -17.66 25.16 32.86
C LEU A 427 -18.85 25.49 31.95
N GLU A 428 -19.13 24.66 30.96
CA GLU A 428 -20.25 24.86 30.05
C GLU A 428 -21.60 24.70 30.75
N GLU A 429 -21.72 23.74 31.66
CA GLU A 429 -22.89 23.56 32.55
C GLU A 429 -23.08 24.71 33.56
N ALA A 430 -21.98 25.23 34.14
CA ALA A 430 -22.03 26.36 35.03
C ALA A 430 -22.44 27.68 34.33
N ILE A 431 -22.02 27.86 33.08
CA ILE A 431 -22.45 29.00 32.24
C ILE A 431 -23.93 28.88 31.89
N GLN A 432 -24.41 27.66 31.49
CA GLN A 432 -25.82 27.43 31.17
C GLN A 432 -26.74 27.62 32.39
N SER A 433 -26.27 27.27 33.59
CA SER A 433 -27.02 27.46 34.85
C SER A 433 -26.97 28.89 35.40
N GLY A 434 -26.17 29.80 34.80
CA GLY A 434 -26.04 31.19 35.17
C GLY A 434 -25.23 31.43 36.46
N ASN A 435 -24.46 30.44 36.93
CA ASN A 435 -23.62 30.52 38.10
C ASN A 435 -22.26 31.17 37.81
N ILE A 436 -22.22 32.51 37.77
CA ILE A 436 -21.03 33.28 37.32
C ILE A 436 -19.82 33.05 38.23
N ILE A 437 -20.04 32.81 39.51
CA ILE A 437 -18.94 32.61 40.47
C ILE A 437 -18.25 31.26 40.22
N GLU A 438 -19.03 30.20 40.02
CA GLU A 438 -18.52 28.84 39.77
C GLU A 438 -17.86 28.77 38.37
N ALA A 439 -18.48 29.39 37.37
CA ALA A 439 -17.89 29.49 36.01
C ALA A 439 -16.54 30.21 36.04
N SER A 440 -16.38 31.27 36.84
CA SER A 440 -15.10 32.00 36.97
C SER A 440 -14.01 31.15 37.63
N MET A 441 -14.38 30.30 38.63
CA MET A 441 -13.43 29.41 39.30
C MET A 441 -13.00 28.28 38.35
N LEU A 442 -13.96 27.62 37.70
CA LEU A 442 -13.69 26.55 36.71
C LEU A 442 -12.85 27.04 35.51
N HIS A 443 -13.10 28.26 35.03
CA HIS A 443 -12.29 28.87 33.97
C HIS A 443 -10.83 29.06 34.38
N LYS A 444 -10.60 29.46 35.64
CA LYS A 444 -9.25 29.60 36.19
C LYS A 444 -8.54 28.27 36.33
N GLU A 445 -9.26 27.25 36.84
CA GLU A 445 -8.71 25.89 36.92
C GLU A 445 -8.40 25.26 35.58
N LEU A 446 -9.27 25.47 34.58
CA LEU A 446 -9.03 25.04 33.19
C LEU A 446 -7.75 25.69 32.65
N LYS A 447 -7.59 26.99 32.82
CA LYS A 447 -6.41 27.71 32.32
C LYS A 447 -5.12 27.25 33.01
N ASP A 448 -5.16 27.01 34.35
CA ASP A 448 -4.03 26.45 35.08
C ASP A 448 -3.68 25.02 34.62
N ALA A 449 -4.68 24.20 34.25
CA ALA A 449 -4.49 22.86 33.71
C ALA A 449 -3.92 22.91 32.28
N GLU A 450 -4.36 23.84 31.45
CA GLU A 450 -3.80 24.09 30.09
C GLU A 450 -2.33 24.52 30.16
N GLU A 451 -1.99 25.49 31.01
CA GLU A 451 -0.60 25.94 31.20
C GLU A 451 0.32 24.83 31.69
N LYS A 452 -0.15 23.99 32.62
CA LYS A 452 0.61 22.81 33.08
C LYS A 452 0.81 21.77 31.96
N SER A 453 -0.24 21.49 31.18
CA SER A 453 -0.16 20.57 30.03
C SER A 453 0.86 21.09 29.01
N GLU A 454 0.81 22.37 28.68
CA GLU A 454 1.72 22.99 27.71
C GLU A 454 3.18 22.99 28.19
N GLN A 455 3.41 23.25 29.50
CA GLN A 455 4.75 23.16 30.08
C GLN A 455 5.31 21.73 30.03
N ILE A 456 4.48 20.73 30.29
CA ILE A 456 4.87 19.33 30.20
C ILE A 456 5.14 18.95 28.75
N LYS A 457 4.28 19.33 27.80
CA LYS A 457 4.48 19.12 26.35
C LYS A 457 5.79 19.79 25.89
N LYS A 458 6.07 21.03 26.28
CA LYS A 458 7.34 21.72 25.96
C LYS A 458 8.58 21.02 26.55
N ARG A 459 8.47 20.44 27.77
CA ARG A 459 9.55 19.65 28.38
C ARG A 459 9.77 18.33 27.67
N ILE A 460 8.70 17.65 27.22
CA ILE A 460 8.78 16.41 26.46
C ILE A 460 9.42 16.69 25.08
N HIS A 461 9.00 17.74 24.39
CA HIS A 461 9.63 18.15 23.13
C HIS A 461 11.13 18.41 23.30
N LYS A 462 11.54 19.20 24.29
CA LYS A 462 12.96 19.45 24.56
C LYS A 462 13.75 18.18 24.94
N LYS A 463 13.10 17.20 25.60
CA LYS A 463 13.75 15.96 26.01
C LYS A 463 13.83 14.95 24.85
N ASN A 464 12.89 15.01 23.91
CA ASN A 464 12.90 14.22 22.67
C ASN A 464 13.89 14.78 21.64
N ASP A 465 13.99 16.09 21.50
CA ASP A 465 14.99 16.78 20.67
C ASP A 465 16.43 16.52 21.16
N ALA A 466 16.62 16.22 22.45
CA ALA A 466 17.93 15.90 23.03
C ALA A 466 18.34 14.42 22.88
N LYS A 467 17.42 13.52 22.53
CA LYS A 467 17.74 12.12 22.19
C LYS A 467 17.97 12.02 20.69
N HIS A 468 19.21 11.86 20.28
CA HIS A 468 19.53 11.45 18.92
C HIS A 468 19.00 10.03 18.70
N LEU A 469 17.80 9.92 18.16
CA LEU A 469 17.22 8.65 17.75
C LEU A 469 17.95 8.20 16.47
N GLU A 470 18.55 7.03 16.52
CA GLU A 470 19.28 6.46 15.37
C GLU A 470 18.54 5.25 14.83
N VAL A 471 18.43 5.19 13.51
CA VAL A 471 17.91 4.03 12.79
C VAL A 471 19.08 3.06 12.57
N THR A 472 18.90 1.83 13.02
CA THR A 472 19.90 0.76 12.97
C THR A 472 19.49 -0.32 11.98
N GLU A 473 20.43 -1.25 11.69
CA GLU A 473 20.15 -2.46 10.91
C GLU A 473 19.00 -3.28 11.49
N GLU A 474 18.91 -3.35 12.84
CA GLU A 474 17.83 -4.09 13.52
C GLU A 474 16.45 -3.50 13.24
N ASP A 475 16.33 -2.16 13.17
CA ASP A 475 15.09 -1.48 12.86
C ASP A 475 14.64 -1.79 11.44
N ILE A 476 15.55 -1.80 10.49
CA ILE A 476 15.32 -2.22 9.10
C ILE A 476 14.89 -3.68 9.04
N ALA A 477 15.60 -4.57 9.73
CA ALA A 477 15.26 -5.99 9.78
C ALA A 477 13.86 -6.24 10.39
N GLU A 478 13.46 -5.42 11.37
CA GLU A 478 12.14 -5.50 11.98
C GLU A 478 11.02 -5.08 11.00
N VAL A 479 11.22 -4.00 10.21
CA VAL A 479 10.27 -3.56 9.18
C VAL A 479 10.12 -4.63 8.10
N VAL A 480 11.23 -5.13 7.55
CA VAL A 480 11.20 -6.18 6.54
C VAL A 480 10.53 -7.45 7.10
N SER A 481 10.75 -7.77 8.37
CA SER A 481 10.08 -8.90 9.04
C SER A 481 8.57 -8.69 9.14
N GLN A 482 8.11 -7.47 9.38
CA GLN A 482 6.68 -7.15 9.44
C GLN A 482 6.01 -7.29 8.07
N TRP A 483 6.65 -6.87 7.01
CA TRP A 483 6.11 -6.96 5.64
C TRP A 483 6.08 -8.38 5.11
N THR A 484 7.21 -9.07 5.26
CA THR A 484 7.39 -10.41 4.67
C THR A 484 6.93 -11.55 5.58
N LYS A 485 6.66 -11.25 6.88
CA LYS A 485 6.45 -12.24 7.95
C LYS A 485 7.64 -13.17 8.19
N ILE A 486 8.81 -12.84 7.64
CA ILE A 486 10.06 -13.57 7.82
C ILE A 486 10.80 -12.96 9.01
N PRO A 487 11.23 -13.70 10.02
CA PRO A 487 11.94 -13.16 11.17
C PRO A 487 13.40 -12.77 10.80
N VAL A 488 13.56 -11.70 9.99
CA VAL A 488 14.85 -11.24 9.45
C VAL A 488 15.82 -10.86 10.57
N SER A 489 15.34 -10.26 11.66
CA SER A 489 16.14 -9.92 12.83
C SER A 489 16.77 -11.14 13.53
N ARG A 490 16.11 -12.29 13.45
CA ARG A 490 16.66 -13.56 13.97
C ARG A 490 17.61 -14.24 12.98
N LEU A 491 17.58 -13.88 11.70
CA LEU A 491 18.43 -14.44 10.66
C LEU A 491 19.83 -13.81 10.65
N ALA A 492 19.97 -12.54 11.04
CA ALA A 492 21.24 -11.82 11.04
C ALA A 492 22.21 -12.35 12.13
N GLU A 493 21.70 -12.70 13.32
CA GLU A 493 22.55 -12.99 14.46
C GLU A 493 23.09 -14.43 14.58
N SER A 494 22.58 -15.40 13.85
CA SER A 494 23.06 -16.78 13.98
C SER A 494 22.65 -17.76 12.87
N GLU A 495 22.55 -17.34 11.64
CA GLU A 495 22.26 -18.29 10.54
C GLU A 495 23.25 -19.47 10.62
N SER A 496 24.52 -19.18 10.85
CA SER A 496 25.57 -20.18 11.04
C SER A 496 25.33 -21.06 12.27
N THR A 497 24.92 -20.49 13.40
CA THR A 497 24.63 -21.24 14.63
C THR A 497 23.38 -22.11 14.51
N ARG A 498 22.33 -21.60 13.87
CA ARG A 498 21.09 -22.35 13.59
C ARG A 498 21.33 -23.48 12.61
N LEU A 499 22.06 -23.22 11.53
CA LEU A 499 22.44 -24.23 10.55
C LEU A 499 23.31 -25.32 11.17
N ASN A 500 24.21 -24.97 12.10
CA ASN A 500 24.98 -25.96 12.81
C ASN A 500 24.12 -26.87 13.71
N LYS A 501 23.09 -26.33 14.33
CA LYS A 501 22.15 -27.07 15.18
C LYS A 501 20.95 -27.67 14.42
N LEU A 502 20.86 -27.48 13.09
CA LEU A 502 19.70 -27.87 12.27
C LEU A 502 19.39 -29.36 12.45
N GLU A 503 20.39 -30.24 12.37
CA GLU A 503 20.22 -31.68 12.51
C GLU A 503 19.64 -32.05 13.89
N GLN A 504 20.15 -31.45 14.96
CA GLN A 504 19.63 -31.67 16.32
C GLN A 504 18.19 -31.15 16.47
N THR A 505 17.86 -30.05 15.81
CA THR A 505 16.50 -29.46 15.85
C THR A 505 15.50 -30.35 15.11
N LEU A 506 15.88 -30.91 13.97
CA LEU A 506 15.06 -31.83 13.23
C LEU A 506 14.81 -33.16 14.02
N HIS A 507 15.83 -33.68 14.69
CA HIS A 507 15.67 -34.87 15.53
C HIS A 507 14.80 -34.70 16.76
N LYS A 508 14.51 -33.48 17.21
CA LYS A 508 13.54 -33.24 18.29
C LYS A 508 12.10 -33.62 17.88
N ARG A 509 11.76 -33.46 16.59
CA ARG A 509 10.43 -33.79 16.06
C ARG A 509 10.39 -35.08 15.29
N VAL A 510 11.43 -35.39 14.51
CA VAL A 510 11.53 -36.56 13.66
C VAL A 510 12.29 -37.64 14.37
N VAL A 511 11.61 -38.75 14.67
CA VAL A 511 12.20 -39.91 15.35
C VAL A 511 12.65 -40.92 14.32
N GLY A 512 13.90 -41.36 14.43
CA GLY A 512 14.54 -42.23 13.44
C GLY A 512 14.87 -41.44 12.16
N GLN A 513 15.05 -42.15 11.04
CA GLN A 513 15.35 -41.55 9.74
C GLN A 513 16.67 -40.76 9.71
N ASP A 514 17.68 -41.22 10.47
CA ASP A 514 18.91 -40.46 10.72
C ASP A 514 19.65 -40.10 9.42
N GLU A 515 19.69 -41.02 8.44
CA GLU A 515 20.26 -40.72 7.12
C GLU A 515 19.52 -39.59 6.39
N ALA A 516 18.19 -39.61 6.41
CA ALA A 516 17.40 -38.60 5.71
C ALA A 516 17.58 -37.23 6.36
N VAL A 517 17.55 -37.16 7.69
CA VAL A 517 17.77 -35.92 8.45
C VAL A 517 19.16 -35.35 8.21
N THR A 518 20.20 -36.21 8.27
CA THR A 518 21.60 -35.78 8.05
C THR A 518 21.83 -35.32 6.60
N ALA A 519 21.26 -36.02 5.58
CA ALA A 519 21.41 -35.62 4.19
C ALA A 519 20.70 -34.29 3.89
N VAL A 520 19.47 -34.11 4.39
CA VAL A 520 18.74 -32.84 4.28
C VAL A 520 19.54 -31.71 4.93
N ALA A 521 20.00 -31.89 6.16
CA ALA A 521 20.78 -30.88 6.87
C ALA A 521 22.08 -30.50 6.14
N LYS A 522 22.80 -31.48 5.57
CA LYS A 522 24.00 -31.22 4.76
C LYS A 522 23.70 -30.47 3.47
N SER A 523 22.64 -30.86 2.74
CA SER A 523 22.26 -30.19 1.49
C SER A 523 21.83 -28.74 1.72
N ILE A 524 21.04 -28.49 2.76
CA ILE A 524 20.64 -27.14 3.16
C ILE A 524 21.86 -26.30 3.55
N LYS A 525 22.79 -26.85 4.34
CA LYS A 525 24.04 -26.14 4.70
C LYS A 525 24.81 -25.73 3.44
N ARG A 526 24.98 -26.65 2.46
CA ARG A 526 25.66 -26.34 1.17
C ARG A 526 24.97 -25.21 0.41
N GLY A 527 23.63 -25.21 0.34
CA GLY A 527 22.84 -24.18 -0.34
C GLY A 527 22.97 -22.80 0.32
N ARG A 528 22.97 -22.76 1.65
CA ARG A 528 23.02 -21.48 2.39
C ARG A 528 24.40 -20.85 2.49
N VAL A 529 25.46 -21.65 2.46
CA VAL A 529 26.86 -21.13 2.48
C VAL A 529 27.29 -20.58 1.11
N GLY A 530 26.42 -20.70 0.07
CA GLY A 530 26.71 -20.14 -1.26
C GLY A 530 27.60 -21.02 -2.14
N LEU A 531 27.76 -22.30 -1.81
CA LEU A 531 28.51 -23.27 -2.63
C LEU A 531 27.68 -23.86 -3.77
N LYS A 532 26.39 -23.55 -3.80
CA LYS A 532 25.43 -23.96 -4.84
C LYS A 532 25.17 -22.82 -5.81
N ASP A 533 24.76 -23.12 -7.02
CA ASP A 533 24.32 -22.11 -8.00
C ASP A 533 23.20 -21.24 -7.38
N PRO A 534 23.39 -19.91 -7.30
CA PRO A 534 22.44 -18.99 -6.67
C PRO A 534 21.08 -18.94 -7.37
N LYS A 535 21.00 -19.40 -8.63
CA LYS A 535 19.73 -19.47 -9.37
C LYS A 535 18.85 -20.63 -8.94
N ARG A 536 19.43 -21.72 -8.42
CA ARG A 536 18.70 -22.93 -8.06
C ARG A 536 18.03 -22.83 -6.68
N PRO A 537 16.94 -23.57 -6.41
CA PRO A 537 16.35 -23.68 -5.09
C PRO A 537 17.36 -24.04 -4.01
N ILE A 538 17.17 -23.62 -2.75
CA ILE A 538 18.05 -23.92 -1.60
C ILE A 538 18.33 -25.41 -1.51
N GLY A 539 17.29 -26.23 -1.69
CA GLY A 539 17.40 -27.70 -1.73
C GLY A 539 16.22 -28.32 -2.45
N SER A 540 16.48 -29.42 -3.14
CA SER A 540 15.48 -30.22 -3.82
C SER A 540 15.60 -31.69 -3.40
N PHE A 541 14.51 -32.27 -2.88
CA PHE A 541 14.51 -33.57 -2.25
C PHE A 541 13.38 -34.44 -2.77
N LEU A 542 13.65 -35.72 -2.99
CA LEU A 542 12.64 -36.72 -3.25
C LEU A 542 12.59 -37.72 -2.09
N PHE A 543 11.50 -37.73 -1.33
CA PHE A 543 11.26 -38.60 -0.18
C PHE A 543 10.45 -39.80 -0.59
N LEU A 544 11.06 -40.97 -0.51
CA LEU A 544 10.50 -42.26 -0.91
C LEU A 544 10.20 -43.12 0.30
N GLY A 545 9.10 -43.86 0.28
CA GLY A 545 8.80 -44.82 1.34
C GLY A 545 7.29 -44.93 1.64
N PRO A 546 6.95 -45.89 2.53
CA PRO A 546 5.56 -46.13 2.88
C PRO A 546 4.89 -44.95 3.57
N THR A 547 3.58 -44.98 3.70
CA THR A 547 2.82 -43.94 4.41
C THR A 547 3.12 -43.97 5.93
N GLY A 548 3.09 -42.82 6.59
CA GLY A 548 3.20 -42.74 8.04
C GLY A 548 4.61 -42.95 8.62
N VAL A 549 5.70 -42.89 7.81
CA VAL A 549 7.09 -43.01 8.27
C VAL A 549 7.76 -41.66 8.61
N GLY A 550 7.07 -40.53 8.44
CA GLY A 550 7.56 -39.21 8.83
C GLY A 550 7.96 -38.29 7.70
N LYS A 551 7.65 -38.57 6.41
CA LYS A 551 7.99 -37.70 5.26
C LYS A 551 7.45 -36.29 5.42
N THR A 552 6.15 -36.12 5.63
CA THR A 552 5.49 -34.85 5.83
C THR A 552 5.93 -34.17 7.13
N GLU A 553 6.21 -34.93 8.19
CA GLU A 553 6.67 -34.40 9.47
C GLU A 553 8.07 -33.78 9.35
N LEU A 554 8.97 -34.42 8.59
CA LEU A 554 10.29 -33.82 8.30
C LEU A 554 10.17 -32.52 7.51
N SER A 555 9.22 -32.45 6.56
CA SER A 555 8.95 -31.23 5.79
C SER A 555 8.48 -30.08 6.68
N LYS A 556 7.56 -30.36 7.61
CA LYS A 556 7.08 -29.39 8.62
C LYS A 556 8.18 -28.95 9.58
N ALA A 557 8.94 -29.91 10.11
CA ALA A 557 10.08 -29.63 10.98
C ALA A 557 11.14 -28.75 10.27
N LEU A 558 11.35 -28.97 8.98
CA LEU A 558 12.27 -28.17 8.17
C LEU A 558 11.75 -26.74 7.95
N ALA A 559 10.45 -26.57 7.68
CA ALA A 559 9.84 -25.25 7.54
C ALA A 559 9.99 -24.44 8.84
N GLU A 560 9.66 -25.03 9.98
CA GLU A 560 9.85 -24.40 11.29
C GLU A 560 11.32 -24.06 11.58
N ALA A 561 12.24 -24.99 11.30
CA ALA A 561 13.66 -24.78 11.57
C ALA A 561 14.30 -23.72 10.69
N LEU A 562 13.92 -23.63 9.41
CA LEU A 562 14.50 -22.66 8.46
C LEU A 562 13.80 -21.31 8.48
N PHE A 563 12.48 -21.32 8.52
CA PHE A 563 11.68 -20.10 8.33
C PHE A 563 10.94 -19.64 9.60
N GLY A 564 11.04 -20.43 10.69
CA GLY A 564 10.54 -20.03 12.02
C GLY A 564 9.07 -20.34 12.27
N ASP A 565 8.31 -20.74 11.25
CA ASP A 565 6.91 -21.13 11.36
C ASP A 565 6.62 -22.38 10.52
N GLU A 566 5.86 -23.32 11.09
CA GLU A 566 5.38 -24.52 10.39
C GLU A 566 4.46 -24.16 9.19
N ASN A 567 3.75 -23.03 9.28
CA ASN A 567 2.87 -22.52 8.23
C ASN A 567 3.63 -21.97 7.01
N SER A 568 4.95 -21.80 7.10
CA SER A 568 5.81 -21.45 5.96
C SER A 568 5.99 -22.64 4.99
N MET A 569 5.00 -23.55 4.95
CA MET A 569 4.97 -24.70 4.05
C MET A 569 3.78 -24.62 3.09
N ILE A 570 4.09 -24.54 1.80
CA ILE A 570 3.11 -24.66 0.71
C ILE A 570 2.93 -26.12 0.38
N ARG A 571 1.76 -26.67 0.65
CA ARG A 571 1.46 -28.09 0.33
C ARG A 571 0.58 -28.16 -0.90
N VAL A 572 1.02 -28.96 -1.88
CA VAL A 572 0.30 -29.25 -3.12
C VAL A 572 0.13 -30.75 -3.25
N ASP A 573 -1.13 -31.21 -3.32
CA ASP A 573 -1.44 -32.61 -3.55
C ASP A 573 -1.48 -32.89 -5.05
N MET A 574 -0.55 -33.72 -5.54
CA MET A 574 -0.42 -34.03 -6.96
C MET A 574 -1.56 -34.91 -7.49
N SER A 575 -2.38 -35.49 -6.62
CA SER A 575 -3.60 -36.19 -7.05
C SER A 575 -4.61 -35.26 -7.72
N GLU A 576 -4.57 -33.95 -7.45
CA GLU A 576 -5.44 -32.96 -8.08
C GLU A 576 -4.93 -32.55 -9.48
N TYR A 577 -3.71 -32.95 -9.85
CA TYR A 577 -3.03 -32.55 -11.09
C TYR A 577 -2.74 -33.75 -12.00
N MET A 578 -3.65 -34.72 -12.01
CA MET A 578 -3.56 -35.93 -12.84
C MET A 578 -3.89 -35.66 -14.31
N GLU A 579 -4.69 -34.67 -14.60
CA GLU A 579 -5.18 -34.35 -15.93
C GLU A 579 -4.44 -33.16 -16.53
N LYS A 580 -4.27 -33.12 -17.85
CA LYS A 580 -3.52 -32.10 -18.58
C LYS A 580 -4.05 -30.66 -18.29
N HIS A 581 -5.36 -30.49 -18.24
CA HIS A 581 -5.95 -29.16 -17.97
C HIS A 581 -5.74 -28.69 -16.52
N SER A 582 -5.55 -29.59 -15.58
CA SER A 582 -5.27 -29.24 -14.19
C SER A 582 -3.87 -28.64 -14.02
N VAL A 583 -2.93 -28.94 -14.94
CA VAL A 583 -1.58 -28.35 -14.92
C VAL A 583 -1.61 -26.84 -15.08
N ALA A 584 -2.55 -26.32 -15.88
CA ALA A 584 -2.75 -24.88 -16.03
C ALA A 584 -3.11 -24.17 -14.70
N LYS A 585 -3.72 -24.88 -13.74
CA LYS A 585 -4.00 -24.31 -12.41
C LYS A 585 -2.74 -24.03 -11.60
N LEU A 586 -1.61 -24.72 -11.87
CA LEU A 586 -0.35 -24.48 -11.15
C LEU A 586 0.30 -23.15 -11.53
N ILE A 587 0.31 -22.82 -12.83
CA ILE A 587 1.04 -21.68 -13.38
C ILE A 587 0.11 -20.61 -14.00
N GLY A 588 -1.18 -20.88 -14.07
CA GLY A 588 -2.20 -20.02 -14.70
C GLY A 588 -2.62 -20.50 -16.08
N SER A 589 -3.83 -20.13 -16.49
CA SER A 589 -4.42 -20.48 -17.79
C SER A 589 -3.82 -19.61 -18.92
N PRO A 590 -3.56 -20.15 -20.11
CA PRO A 590 -3.11 -19.36 -21.25
C PRO A 590 -4.11 -18.25 -21.63
N PRO A 591 -3.68 -17.18 -22.33
CA PRO A 591 -4.57 -16.14 -22.81
C PRO A 591 -5.72 -16.70 -23.65
N GLY A 592 -6.95 -16.27 -23.35
CA GLY A 592 -8.17 -16.70 -24.04
C GLY A 592 -8.94 -17.86 -23.37
N TYR A 593 -8.43 -18.43 -22.28
CA TYR A 593 -9.15 -19.43 -21.50
C TYR A 593 -9.75 -18.82 -20.23
N VAL A 594 -10.87 -19.38 -19.77
CA VAL A 594 -11.53 -18.96 -18.52
C VAL A 594 -10.55 -19.14 -17.35
N GLY A 595 -10.41 -18.10 -16.50
CA GLY A 595 -9.49 -18.12 -15.37
C GLY A 595 -8.06 -17.63 -15.68
N HIS A 596 -7.84 -16.94 -16.82
CA HIS A 596 -6.55 -16.34 -17.14
C HIS A 596 -6.14 -15.24 -16.13
N ASP A 597 -7.11 -14.49 -15.62
CA ASP A 597 -6.88 -13.39 -14.67
C ASP A 597 -6.63 -13.87 -13.22
N ASP A 598 -7.00 -15.11 -12.90
CA ASP A 598 -6.89 -15.66 -11.54
C ASP A 598 -5.45 -16.06 -11.14
N GLY A 599 -4.50 -16.03 -12.09
CA GLY A 599 -3.12 -16.49 -11.83
C GLY A 599 -3.00 -17.99 -11.52
N GLY A 600 -1.79 -18.51 -11.42
CA GLY A 600 -1.56 -19.92 -11.03
C GLY A 600 -1.51 -20.08 -9.51
N GLN A 601 -2.11 -21.14 -8.99
CA GLN A 601 -2.16 -21.39 -7.54
C GLN A 601 -0.76 -21.49 -6.91
N LEU A 602 0.15 -22.24 -7.52
CA LEU A 602 1.51 -22.39 -7.01
C LEU A 602 2.33 -21.12 -7.25
N SER A 603 2.26 -20.55 -8.45
CA SER A 603 3.02 -19.35 -8.80
C SER A 603 2.65 -18.17 -7.91
N GLU A 604 1.36 -17.97 -7.63
CA GLU A 604 0.89 -16.89 -6.77
C GLU A 604 1.27 -17.11 -5.28
N GLN A 605 1.17 -18.36 -4.78
CA GLN A 605 1.59 -18.68 -3.42
C GLN A 605 3.08 -18.47 -3.20
N VAL A 606 3.93 -18.89 -4.16
CA VAL A 606 5.37 -18.70 -4.07
C VAL A 606 5.75 -17.23 -4.20
N ARG A 607 5.06 -16.48 -5.07
CA ARG A 607 5.26 -15.04 -5.19
C ARG A 607 4.98 -14.31 -3.88
N ARG A 608 3.89 -14.71 -3.18
CA ARG A 608 3.54 -14.14 -1.87
C ARG A 608 4.44 -14.63 -0.72
N HIS A 609 4.92 -15.86 -0.82
CA HIS A 609 5.74 -16.51 0.21
C HIS A 609 7.01 -17.11 -0.40
N PRO A 610 7.97 -16.28 -0.85
CA PRO A 610 9.19 -16.74 -1.53
C PRO A 610 10.13 -17.54 -0.63
N TYR A 611 9.96 -17.42 0.69
CA TYR A 611 10.71 -18.18 1.70
C TYR A 611 9.81 -19.28 2.29
N SER A 612 9.70 -20.38 1.57
CA SER A 612 8.81 -21.48 1.96
C SER A 612 9.39 -22.85 1.63
N VAL A 613 8.86 -23.86 2.30
CA VAL A 613 9.03 -25.26 1.92
C VAL A 613 7.86 -25.65 1.02
N ILE A 614 8.14 -26.03 -0.20
CA ILE A 614 7.12 -26.51 -1.14
C ILE A 614 7.08 -28.01 -1.03
N LEU A 615 5.96 -28.56 -0.54
CA LEU A 615 5.72 -29.97 -0.44
C LEU A 615 4.78 -30.43 -1.55
N LEU A 616 5.31 -31.20 -2.51
CA LEU A 616 4.57 -31.87 -3.57
C LEU A 616 4.27 -33.28 -3.13
N ASP A 617 3.04 -33.53 -2.67
CA ASP A 617 2.65 -34.85 -2.12
C ASP A 617 2.17 -35.77 -3.22
N GLU A 618 2.58 -37.02 -3.19
CA GLU A 618 2.24 -38.09 -4.15
C GLU A 618 2.61 -37.73 -5.60
N ILE A 619 3.85 -37.29 -5.82
CA ILE A 619 4.35 -36.78 -7.11
C ILE A 619 4.21 -37.80 -8.26
N GLU A 620 4.18 -39.11 -7.97
CA GLU A 620 3.97 -40.14 -8.95
C GLU A 620 2.60 -40.12 -9.64
N LYS A 621 1.62 -39.42 -9.04
CA LYS A 621 0.27 -39.24 -9.61
C LYS A 621 0.17 -38.09 -10.58
N ALA A 622 1.14 -37.16 -10.58
CA ALA A 622 1.12 -35.98 -11.42
C ALA A 622 1.16 -36.29 -12.91
N HIS A 623 0.48 -35.45 -13.71
CA HIS A 623 0.57 -35.51 -15.16
C HIS A 623 2.03 -35.24 -15.64
N PRO A 624 2.50 -35.90 -16.73
CA PRO A 624 3.86 -35.68 -17.24
C PRO A 624 4.26 -34.25 -17.48
N ASP A 625 3.35 -33.34 -17.84
CA ASP A 625 3.63 -31.93 -18.05
C ASP A 625 4.03 -31.17 -16.76
N VAL A 626 3.60 -31.66 -15.59
CA VAL A 626 4.02 -31.11 -14.28
C VAL A 626 5.54 -31.27 -14.12
N PHE A 627 6.10 -32.43 -14.54
CA PHE A 627 7.54 -32.65 -14.46
C PHE A 627 8.32 -31.66 -15.34
N ASN A 628 7.77 -31.28 -16.51
CA ASN A 628 8.42 -30.31 -17.39
C ASN A 628 8.52 -28.92 -16.72
N ILE A 629 7.48 -28.50 -15.98
CA ILE A 629 7.50 -27.25 -15.19
C ILE A 629 8.59 -27.34 -14.11
N PHE A 630 8.61 -28.44 -13.35
CA PHE A 630 9.60 -28.60 -12.27
C PHE A 630 11.02 -28.79 -12.79
N LEU A 631 11.24 -29.28 -14.00
CA LEU A 631 12.56 -29.26 -14.62
C LEU A 631 13.11 -27.82 -14.74
N GLN A 632 12.26 -26.89 -15.17
CA GLN A 632 12.64 -25.49 -15.25
C GLN A 632 12.94 -24.90 -13.86
N VAL A 633 12.08 -25.19 -12.87
CA VAL A 633 12.31 -24.74 -11.49
C VAL A 633 13.62 -25.28 -10.92
N LEU A 634 13.93 -26.56 -11.15
CA LEU A 634 15.12 -27.21 -10.61
C LEU A 634 16.42 -26.74 -11.29
N ASP A 635 16.37 -26.26 -12.54
CA ASP A 635 17.54 -25.79 -13.28
C ASP A 635 17.72 -24.30 -13.17
N ASP A 636 16.65 -23.54 -13.56
CA ASP A 636 16.70 -22.08 -13.69
C ASP A 636 16.22 -21.35 -12.44
N GLY A 637 15.61 -22.09 -11.47
CA GLY A 637 15.07 -21.56 -10.21
C GLY A 637 13.89 -20.64 -10.38
N HIS A 638 13.26 -20.57 -11.55
CA HIS A 638 12.09 -19.74 -11.77
C HIS A 638 11.13 -20.36 -12.78
N ILE A 639 9.89 -19.90 -12.77
CA ILE A 639 8.90 -20.19 -13.81
C ILE A 639 8.32 -18.86 -14.34
N THR A 640 7.84 -18.87 -15.57
CA THR A 640 7.05 -17.78 -16.12
C THR A 640 5.58 -18.14 -16.01
N ASP A 641 4.78 -17.31 -15.31
CA ASP A 641 3.36 -17.53 -15.19
C ASP A 641 2.59 -17.19 -16.49
N SER A 642 1.28 -17.46 -16.51
CA SER A 642 0.42 -17.16 -17.66
C SER A 642 0.34 -15.67 -18.01
N GLN A 643 0.66 -14.79 -17.07
CA GLN A 643 0.68 -13.33 -17.27
C GLN A 643 2.06 -12.83 -17.74
N GLY A 644 3.01 -13.73 -18.00
CA GLY A 644 4.38 -13.40 -18.40
C GLY A 644 5.30 -12.95 -17.26
N ARG A 645 4.86 -13.07 -16.00
CA ARG A 645 5.65 -12.67 -14.84
C ARG A 645 6.59 -13.80 -14.44
N LYS A 646 7.80 -13.45 -14.09
CA LYS A 646 8.82 -14.37 -13.59
C LYS A 646 8.64 -14.60 -12.11
N VAL A 647 8.39 -15.84 -11.70
CA VAL A 647 8.25 -16.24 -10.29
C VAL A 647 9.50 -16.96 -9.84
N ASP A 648 10.18 -16.45 -8.82
CA ASP A 648 11.47 -16.93 -8.33
C ASP A 648 11.29 -18.01 -7.23
N PHE A 649 11.96 -19.14 -7.40
CA PHE A 649 12.00 -20.29 -6.48
C PHE A 649 13.37 -20.44 -5.81
N SER A 650 14.35 -19.58 -6.06
CA SER A 650 15.72 -19.70 -5.57
C SER A 650 15.81 -19.76 -4.04
N ASN A 651 14.85 -19.11 -3.35
CA ASN A 651 14.78 -19.06 -1.90
C ASN A 651 13.87 -20.14 -1.29
N THR A 652 13.36 -21.08 -2.09
CA THR A 652 12.48 -22.16 -1.61
C THR A 652 13.25 -23.46 -1.39
N VAL A 653 12.64 -24.35 -0.59
CA VAL A 653 13.07 -25.74 -0.48
C VAL A 653 11.98 -26.62 -1.08
N ILE A 654 12.32 -27.42 -2.09
CA ILE A 654 11.35 -28.27 -2.78
C ILE A 654 11.46 -29.70 -2.24
N ILE A 655 10.36 -30.22 -1.73
CA ILE A 655 10.25 -31.60 -1.23
C ILE A 655 9.14 -32.29 -2.01
N MET A 656 9.49 -33.36 -2.65
CA MET A 656 8.57 -34.24 -3.36
C MET A 656 8.41 -35.54 -2.56
N THR A 657 7.19 -35.98 -2.28
CA THR A 657 6.98 -37.26 -1.64
C THR A 657 6.40 -38.27 -2.61
N SER A 658 6.83 -39.53 -2.48
CA SER A 658 6.29 -40.64 -3.26
C SER A 658 6.15 -41.89 -2.43
N ASN A 659 5.11 -42.64 -2.72
CA ASN A 659 4.88 -43.99 -2.18
C ASN A 659 5.40 -45.08 -3.13
N ALA A 660 6.00 -44.70 -4.24
CA ALA A 660 6.60 -45.67 -5.19
C ALA A 660 7.71 -46.49 -4.50
N GLY A 661 7.76 -47.75 -4.79
CA GLY A 661 8.71 -48.68 -4.13
C GLY A 661 8.35 -49.07 -2.70
N ALA A 662 7.23 -48.60 -2.14
CA ALA A 662 6.82 -48.93 -0.77
C ALA A 662 6.67 -50.44 -0.52
N GLN A 663 6.21 -51.21 -1.49
CA GLN A 663 6.10 -52.68 -1.36
C GLN A 663 7.45 -53.36 -1.20
N SER A 664 8.45 -52.88 -1.97
CA SER A 664 9.84 -53.42 -1.89
C SER A 664 10.53 -53.03 -0.58
N ILE A 665 10.01 -51.98 0.10
CA ILE A 665 10.50 -51.55 1.44
C ILE A 665 9.84 -52.39 2.55
N ILE A 666 8.53 -52.67 2.45
CA ILE A 666 7.76 -53.42 3.47
C ILE A 666 8.04 -54.92 3.43
N ASP A 667 8.18 -55.48 2.25
CA ASP A 667 8.37 -56.90 2.03
C ASP A 667 9.51 -57.16 1.03
N PRO A 668 10.78 -57.05 1.50
CA PRO A 668 11.93 -57.28 0.63
C PRO A 668 11.95 -58.69 0.17
N LYS A 669 11.70 -58.95 -1.13
CA LYS A 669 11.84 -60.32 -1.74
C LYS A 669 13.21 -60.85 -1.45
N LYS A 670 13.30 -61.85 -0.56
CA LYS A 670 14.53 -62.58 -0.28
C LYS A 670 14.86 -63.48 -1.49
N LEU A 671 15.62 -62.97 -2.41
CA LEU A 671 16.23 -63.76 -3.50
C LEU A 671 17.65 -64.20 -3.04
N GLY A 672 17.78 -65.44 -2.59
CA GLY A 672 19.10 -66.03 -2.34
C GLY A 672 19.31 -66.59 -0.92
N PHE A 673 19.86 -67.82 -0.87
CA PHE A 673 20.29 -68.51 0.34
C PHE A 673 21.58 -67.84 0.93
N ASN A 674 21.45 -66.81 1.76
CA ASN A 674 22.57 -66.44 2.61
C ASN A 674 22.08 -65.94 3.96
N THR A 675 22.35 -66.75 4.95
CA THR A 675 22.13 -66.65 6.36
C THR A 675 23.28 -65.83 7.01
N LYS A 676 23.31 -64.55 6.83
CA LYS A 676 23.92 -63.61 7.80
C LYS A 676 23.14 -62.33 7.73
N GLU A 677 22.50 -61.95 8.83
CA GLU A 677 21.82 -60.68 9.04
C GLU A 677 22.87 -59.56 9.10
N ASP A 678 23.10 -58.97 7.96
CA ASP A 678 23.91 -57.75 7.88
C ASP A 678 22.97 -56.59 7.58
N ALA A 679 22.50 -55.94 8.62
CA ALA A 679 21.50 -54.87 8.55
C ALA A 679 21.90 -53.76 7.55
N ALA A 680 23.20 -53.45 7.40
CA ALA A 680 23.73 -52.50 6.45
C ALA A 680 23.67 -52.99 4.99
N GLY A 681 23.84 -54.32 4.78
CA GLY A 681 23.71 -54.97 3.47
C GLY A 681 22.27 -55.00 2.95
N ASP A 682 21.33 -55.30 3.85
CA ASP A 682 19.89 -55.33 3.53
C ASP A 682 19.35 -53.95 3.17
N TYR A 683 19.80 -52.90 3.83
CA TYR A 683 19.47 -51.51 3.48
C TYR A 683 19.97 -51.13 2.09
N LYS A 684 21.23 -51.41 1.77
CA LYS A 684 21.77 -51.07 0.45
C LYS A 684 21.07 -51.76 -0.70
N ARG A 685 20.66 -53.04 -0.48
CA ARG A 685 19.82 -53.79 -1.43
C ARG A 685 18.43 -53.20 -1.58
N MET A 686 17.75 -52.87 -0.49
CA MET A 686 16.45 -52.22 -0.48
C MET A 686 16.50 -50.89 -1.22
N LYS A 687 17.49 -50.04 -0.94
CA LYS A 687 17.69 -48.76 -1.62
C LYS A 687 17.87 -48.92 -3.12
N ASN A 688 18.68 -49.92 -3.54
CA ASN A 688 18.88 -50.19 -4.96
C ASN A 688 17.63 -50.67 -5.64
N ASN A 689 16.81 -51.52 -5.02
CA ASN A 689 15.53 -52.00 -5.55
C ASN A 689 14.55 -50.84 -5.75
N VAL A 690 14.40 -50.00 -4.74
CA VAL A 690 13.56 -48.81 -4.82
C VAL A 690 14.04 -47.86 -5.91
N MET A 691 15.36 -47.61 -5.99
CA MET A 691 15.95 -46.79 -7.05
C MET A 691 15.71 -47.37 -8.46
N ASN A 692 15.71 -48.69 -8.62
CA ASN A 692 15.38 -49.28 -9.89
C ASN A 692 13.89 -49.10 -10.25
N GLU A 693 12.95 -49.27 -9.32
CA GLU A 693 11.53 -49.01 -9.55
C GLU A 693 11.26 -47.56 -9.93
N ILE A 694 11.94 -46.62 -9.32
CA ILE A 694 11.77 -45.18 -9.57
C ILE A 694 12.25 -44.80 -10.96
N LYS A 695 13.29 -45.41 -11.50
CA LYS A 695 13.76 -45.16 -12.87
C LYS A 695 12.73 -45.58 -13.93
N PHE A 696 11.76 -46.38 -13.60
CA PHE A 696 10.64 -46.73 -14.52
C PHE A 696 9.53 -45.68 -14.45
N ILE A 697 9.38 -44.95 -13.31
CA ILE A 697 8.30 -44.00 -13.09
C ILE A 697 8.73 -42.60 -13.54
N PHE A 698 9.96 -42.20 -13.20
CA PHE A 698 10.46 -40.87 -13.46
C PHE A 698 11.55 -40.87 -14.55
N ARG A 699 11.55 -39.88 -15.42
CA ARG A 699 12.57 -39.72 -16.43
C ARG A 699 13.96 -39.49 -15.82
N PRO A 700 15.04 -40.08 -16.39
CA PRO A 700 16.39 -39.91 -15.83
C PRO A 700 16.84 -38.44 -15.69
N GLU A 701 16.44 -37.59 -16.64
CA GLU A 701 16.72 -36.13 -16.61
C GLU A 701 16.11 -35.44 -15.39
N PHE A 702 14.93 -35.85 -14.95
CA PHE A 702 14.29 -35.31 -13.75
C PHE A 702 15.02 -35.74 -12.46
N LEU A 703 15.35 -37.05 -12.37
CA LEU A 703 16.05 -37.61 -11.20
C LEU A 703 17.46 -37.01 -11.01
N ASN A 704 18.17 -36.71 -12.12
CA ASN A 704 19.51 -36.11 -12.09
C ASN A 704 19.54 -34.66 -11.63
N ARG A 705 18.41 -33.96 -11.60
CA ARG A 705 18.28 -32.55 -11.17
C ARG A 705 17.90 -32.40 -9.70
N ILE A 706 17.51 -33.47 -9.07
CA ILE A 706 17.18 -33.55 -7.66
C ILE A 706 18.50 -33.65 -6.85
N ASP A 707 18.65 -32.80 -5.83
CA ASP A 707 19.88 -32.79 -5.02
C ASP A 707 20.08 -34.12 -4.24
N GLU A 708 19.01 -34.63 -3.63
CA GLU A 708 19.09 -35.84 -2.83
C GLU A 708 17.78 -36.70 -2.96
N ILE A 709 17.94 -37.99 -3.16
CA ILE A 709 16.84 -38.95 -3.16
C ILE A 709 16.95 -39.78 -1.88
N LEU A 710 15.95 -39.69 -1.01
CA LEU A 710 15.99 -40.20 0.34
C LEU A 710 14.94 -41.28 0.54
N VAL A 711 15.38 -42.47 1.01
CA VAL A 711 14.51 -43.63 1.27
C VAL A 711 14.23 -43.73 2.76
N PHE A 712 12.96 -43.57 3.12
CA PHE A 712 12.48 -43.67 4.50
C PHE A 712 12.23 -45.12 4.91
N HIS A 713 12.70 -45.47 6.06
CA HIS A 713 12.56 -46.83 6.60
C HIS A 713 11.23 -47.04 7.34
N PRO A 714 10.73 -48.29 7.40
CA PRO A 714 9.68 -48.63 8.34
C PRO A 714 10.13 -48.39 9.78
N LEU A 715 9.19 -47.87 10.59
CA LEU A 715 9.48 -47.54 11.98
C LEU A 715 9.57 -48.80 12.86
N THR A 716 10.55 -48.81 13.76
CA THR A 716 10.66 -49.84 14.78
C THR A 716 9.69 -49.59 15.94
N VAL A 717 9.43 -50.62 16.74
CA VAL A 717 8.56 -50.50 17.94
C VAL A 717 9.04 -49.45 18.91
N GLU A 718 10.36 -49.35 19.12
CA GLU A 718 10.99 -48.35 19.99
C GLU A 718 10.80 -46.93 19.44
N GLN A 719 10.93 -46.74 18.12
CA GLN A 719 10.71 -45.49 17.46
C GLN A 719 9.23 -45.07 17.56
N MET A 720 8.29 -46.01 17.38
CA MET A 720 6.86 -45.75 17.56
C MET A 720 6.51 -45.33 19.00
N GLN A 721 7.15 -45.98 20.03
CA GLN A 721 6.97 -45.53 21.43
C GLN A 721 7.44 -44.09 21.66
N LYS A 722 8.57 -43.71 21.07
CA LYS A 722 9.05 -42.32 21.13
C LYS A 722 8.08 -41.34 20.45
N ILE A 723 7.52 -41.69 19.28
CA ILE A 723 6.54 -40.89 18.54
C ILE A 723 5.25 -40.69 19.37
N VAL A 724 4.70 -41.80 19.95
CA VAL A 724 3.56 -41.67 20.87
C VAL A 724 3.89 -40.77 22.05
N GLY A 725 5.15 -40.87 22.58
CA GLY A 725 5.59 -39.94 23.63
C GLY A 725 5.62 -38.48 23.23
N LEU A 726 5.95 -38.15 21.98
CA LEU A 726 5.87 -36.77 21.42
C LEU A 726 4.42 -36.33 21.32
N MET A 727 3.54 -37.13 20.71
CA MET A 727 2.12 -36.84 20.58
C MET A 727 1.43 -36.62 21.95
N CYS A 728 1.77 -37.46 22.91
CA CYS A 728 1.26 -37.31 24.28
C CYS A 728 1.74 -35.99 24.93
N ARG A 729 2.97 -35.54 24.68
CA ARG A 729 3.47 -34.25 25.17
C ARG A 729 2.71 -33.08 24.59
N GLU A 730 2.38 -33.12 23.30
CA GLU A 730 1.54 -32.10 22.66
C GLU A 730 0.14 -32.05 23.27
N LEU A 731 -0.45 -33.20 23.55
CA LEU A 731 -1.74 -33.31 24.22
C LEU A 731 -1.70 -32.73 25.65
N ILE A 732 -0.67 -33.07 26.42
CA ILE A 732 -0.45 -32.51 27.78
C ILE A 732 -0.35 -31.01 27.73
N LYS A 733 0.41 -30.47 26.80
CA LYS A 733 0.55 -29.02 26.64
C LYS A 733 -0.79 -28.36 26.28
N ARG A 734 -1.56 -28.91 25.32
CA ARG A 734 -2.89 -28.39 24.96
C ARG A 734 -3.87 -28.43 26.15
N ALA A 735 -3.89 -29.54 26.89
CA ALA A 735 -4.74 -29.67 28.07
C ALA A 735 -4.41 -28.63 29.14
N LYS A 736 -3.13 -28.33 29.33
CA LYS A 736 -2.70 -27.29 30.28
C LYS A 736 -3.05 -25.88 29.80
N ASP A 737 -2.72 -25.56 28.53
CA ASP A 737 -2.85 -24.20 27.99
C ASP A 737 -4.31 -23.80 27.73
N GLN A 738 -5.17 -24.75 27.32
CA GLN A 738 -6.56 -24.48 26.94
C GLN A 738 -7.58 -24.81 28.03
N LEU A 739 -7.34 -25.90 28.79
CA LEU A 739 -8.30 -26.41 29.77
C LEU A 739 -7.83 -26.22 31.22
N GLY A 740 -6.58 -25.74 31.44
CA GLY A 740 -6.02 -25.56 32.77
C GLY A 740 -5.84 -26.87 33.54
N ILE A 741 -5.81 -28.05 32.87
CA ILE A 741 -5.73 -29.39 33.48
C ILE A 741 -4.28 -29.87 33.45
N ASP A 742 -3.75 -30.28 34.59
CA ASP A 742 -2.43 -30.92 34.69
C ASP A 742 -2.56 -32.43 34.38
N LEU A 743 -2.26 -32.76 33.12
CA LEU A 743 -2.37 -34.14 32.60
C LEU A 743 -1.04 -34.88 32.73
N THR A 744 -1.07 -36.06 33.31
CA THR A 744 0.06 -37.02 33.35
C THR A 744 -0.30 -38.33 32.66
N ILE A 745 0.47 -38.78 31.66
CA ILE A 745 0.26 -39.99 30.90
C ILE A 745 1.35 -41.00 31.25
N ARG A 746 0.99 -42.16 31.85
CA ARG A 746 1.98 -43.19 32.23
C ARG A 746 2.52 -43.91 31.02
N ASP A 747 3.76 -44.43 31.10
CA ASP A 747 4.42 -45.19 30.02
C ASP A 747 3.69 -46.49 29.66
N SER A 748 2.94 -47.08 30.59
CA SER A 748 2.06 -48.22 30.32
C SER A 748 1.01 -47.92 29.24
N VAL A 749 0.45 -46.65 29.24
CA VAL A 749 -0.50 -46.20 28.21
C VAL A 749 0.19 -46.11 26.85
N LYS A 750 1.38 -45.51 26.81
CA LYS A 750 2.16 -45.37 25.57
C LYS A 750 2.48 -46.75 24.93
N LYS A 751 2.88 -47.73 25.77
CA LYS A 751 3.14 -49.11 25.30
C LYS A 751 1.88 -49.75 24.76
N HIS A 752 0.77 -49.63 25.49
CA HIS A 752 -0.52 -50.21 25.08
C HIS A 752 -1.02 -49.59 23.74
N ILE A 753 -0.86 -48.30 23.51
CA ILE A 753 -1.21 -47.65 22.25
C ILE A 753 -0.39 -48.19 21.10
N VAL A 754 0.91 -48.40 21.29
CA VAL A 754 1.81 -48.96 20.25
C VAL A 754 1.42 -50.41 19.95
N GLU A 755 1.21 -51.25 20.98
CA GLU A 755 0.83 -52.67 20.81
C GLU A 755 -0.50 -52.84 20.07
N THR A 756 -1.47 -51.96 20.33
CA THR A 756 -2.80 -52.02 19.74
C THR A 756 -2.89 -51.36 18.40
N GLY A 757 -2.12 -50.29 18.19
CA GLY A 757 -2.15 -49.47 17.00
C GLY A 757 -1.07 -49.71 15.96
N MET A 758 -0.16 -50.65 16.19
CA MET A 758 0.94 -50.94 15.28
C MET A 758 0.47 -51.65 14.01
N ASP A 759 0.68 -50.99 12.85
CA ASP A 759 0.52 -51.60 11.54
C ASP A 759 1.75 -51.30 10.68
N LYS A 760 2.43 -52.36 10.23
CA LYS A 760 3.64 -52.24 9.39
C LYS A 760 3.40 -51.56 8.05
N LYS A 761 2.15 -51.57 7.53
CA LYS A 761 1.79 -50.95 6.25
C LYS A 761 1.51 -49.45 6.40
N TYR A 762 0.94 -49.04 7.53
CA TYR A 762 0.47 -47.66 7.73
C TYR A 762 1.33 -46.83 8.70
N GLY A 763 2.40 -47.42 9.22
CA GLY A 763 3.37 -46.72 10.08
C GLY A 763 2.79 -46.13 11.36
N ALA A 764 3.10 -44.86 11.63
CA ALA A 764 2.62 -44.11 12.79
C ALA A 764 1.21 -43.52 12.63
N ARG A 765 0.59 -43.56 11.43
CA ARG A 765 -0.71 -42.94 11.17
C ARG A 765 -1.85 -43.47 12.03
N PRO A 766 -1.97 -44.81 12.26
CA PRO A 766 -2.97 -45.37 13.17
C PRO A 766 -2.78 -44.93 14.63
N LEU A 767 -1.55 -44.65 15.07
CA LEU A 767 -1.26 -44.27 16.45
C LEU A 767 -1.97 -42.96 16.86
N ARG A 768 -2.09 -42.03 15.96
CA ARG A 768 -2.81 -40.78 16.21
C ARG A 768 -4.30 -41.02 16.48
N ARG A 769 -4.92 -41.90 15.67
CA ARG A 769 -6.33 -42.30 15.90
C ARG A 769 -6.48 -43.04 17.23
N MET A 770 -5.52 -43.86 17.60
CA MET A 770 -5.55 -44.55 18.88
C MET A 770 -5.43 -43.60 20.07
N ILE A 771 -4.62 -42.59 19.99
CA ILE A 771 -4.53 -41.51 21.01
C ILE A 771 -5.86 -40.79 21.09
N GLN A 772 -6.44 -40.40 19.97
CA GLN A 772 -7.73 -39.75 19.90
C GLN A 772 -8.81 -40.63 20.59
N ASN A 773 -9.03 -41.85 20.08
CA ASN A 773 -10.13 -42.70 20.56
C ASN A 773 -9.93 -43.18 21.98
N LYS A 774 -8.70 -43.39 22.46
CA LYS A 774 -8.44 -43.98 23.78
C LYS A 774 -8.09 -42.95 24.86
N ILE A 775 -7.63 -41.76 24.49
CA ILE A 775 -7.24 -40.74 25.44
C ILE A 775 -8.14 -39.52 25.31
N GLU A 776 -8.23 -38.91 24.11
CA GLU A 776 -8.96 -37.64 23.94
C GLU A 776 -10.48 -37.84 24.15
N ASP A 777 -11.08 -38.91 23.55
CA ASP A 777 -12.51 -39.21 23.70
C ASP A 777 -12.82 -39.51 25.18
N THR A 778 -12.04 -40.40 25.83
CA THR A 778 -12.24 -40.73 27.24
C THR A 778 -12.10 -39.51 28.17
N LEU A 779 -11.13 -38.64 27.88
CA LEU A 779 -10.92 -37.38 28.62
C LEU A 779 -12.08 -36.39 28.40
N SER A 780 -12.59 -36.32 27.19
CA SER A 780 -13.74 -35.50 26.84
C SER A 780 -15.01 -35.93 27.56
N ASP A 781 -15.27 -37.26 27.64
CA ASP A 781 -16.41 -37.82 28.37
C ASP A 781 -16.32 -37.49 29.87
N GLU A 782 -15.17 -37.58 30.49
CA GLU A 782 -14.97 -37.26 31.91
C GLU A 782 -15.12 -35.77 32.19
N ILE A 783 -14.72 -34.90 31.30
CA ILE A 783 -14.91 -33.44 31.37
C ILE A 783 -16.40 -33.10 31.26
N LEU A 784 -17.09 -33.69 30.26
CA LEU A 784 -18.52 -33.44 30.00
C LEU A 784 -19.40 -33.96 31.16
N ASN A 785 -19.01 -35.10 31.79
CA ASN A 785 -19.69 -35.66 32.94
C ASN A 785 -19.40 -34.87 34.23
N GLY A 786 -18.54 -33.83 34.20
CA GLY A 786 -18.18 -33.02 35.35
C GLY A 786 -17.24 -33.69 36.36
N ASN A 787 -16.68 -34.87 36.02
CA ASN A 787 -15.72 -35.58 36.87
C ASN A 787 -14.32 -34.92 36.85
N VAL A 788 -14.00 -34.18 35.77
CA VAL A 788 -12.76 -33.42 35.60
C VAL A 788 -13.11 -31.93 35.37
N THR A 789 -12.50 -31.05 36.17
CA THR A 789 -12.73 -29.60 36.12
C THR A 789 -11.41 -28.86 35.93
N ASN A 790 -11.49 -27.56 35.56
CA ASN A 790 -10.33 -26.69 35.42
C ASN A 790 -9.55 -26.62 36.78
N GLY A 791 -8.26 -26.83 36.72
CA GLY A 791 -7.35 -26.87 37.88
C GLY A 791 -7.09 -28.27 38.42
N ASP A 792 -7.75 -29.29 37.89
CA ASP A 792 -7.53 -30.67 38.32
C ASP A 792 -6.21 -31.27 37.80
N SER A 793 -5.58 -32.11 38.64
CA SER A 793 -4.43 -32.92 38.24
C SER A 793 -4.87 -34.36 38.04
N ILE A 794 -4.72 -34.84 36.80
CA ILE A 794 -5.20 -36.19 36.41
C ILE A 794 -4.07 -37.03 35.87
N THR A 795 -4.17 -38.33 36.13
CA THR A 795 -3.22 -39.35 35.64
C THR A 795 -3.95 -40.42 34.80
N ILE A 796 -3.51 -40.56 33.56
CA ILE A 796 -4.01 -41.61 32.66
C ILE A 796 -3.14 -42.86 32.81
N SER A 797 -3.81 -44.00 33.06
CA SER A 797 -3.17 -45.29 33.26
C SER A 797 -3.92 -46.38 32.49
N VAL A 798 -3.36 -47.58 32.41
CA VAL A 798 -4.00 -48.77 31.80
C VAL A 798 -4.30 -49.79 32.91
N ARG A 799 -5.55 -50.27 32.96
CA ARG A 799 -5.95 -51.39 33.81
C ARG A 799 -6.82 -52.34 33.00
N ASN A 800 -6.54 -53.61 33.02
CA ASN A 800 -7.25 -54.64 32.26
C ASN A 800 -7.36 -54.35 30.73
N LYS A 801 -6.31 -53.78 30.14
CA LYS A 801 -6.26 -53.34 28.71
C LYS A 801 -7.20 -52.18 28.36
N GLU A 802 -7.78 -51.52 29.35
CA GLU A 802 -8.55 -50.32 29.15
C GLU A 802 -7.84 -49.11 29.74
N VAL A 803 -7.99 -47.95 29.06
CA VAL A 803 -7.43 -46.69 29.52
C VAL A 803 -8.37 -46.11 30.57
N ILE A 804 -7.85 -45.81 31.75
CA ILE A 804 -8.60 -45.23 32.86
C ILE A 804 -7.97 -43.92 33.28
N ILE A 805 -8.85 -43.00 33.73
CA ILE A 805 -8.44 -41.71 34.22
C ILE A 805 -8.52 -41.76 35.77
N LEU A 806 -7.45 -41.33 36.42
CA LEU A 806 -7.32 -41.28 37.86
C LEU A 806 -7.15 -39.81 38.28
N LYS A 807 -8.08 -39.29 39.05
CA LYS A 807 -7.96 -37.94 39.65
C LYS A 807 -7.01 -38.08 40.84
N LYS A 808 -6.05 -37.14 40.93
CA LYS A 808 -5.10 -37.09 42.07
C LYS A 808 -5.71 -36.36 43.23
#